data_183e1ae7fdde44ba90cd17822384cd8b
#
_entry.id   183e1ae7fdde44ba90cd17822384cd8b
#
_cell.length_a   1.000
_cell.length_b   1.000
_cell.length_c   1.000
_cell.angle_alpha   90.00
_cell.angle_beta   90.00
_cell.angle_gamma   90.00
#
_symmetry.space_group_name_H-M   'P 1'
#
loop_
_entity.id
_entity.type
_entity.pdbx_description
1 polymer ?
#
loop_
_entity_poly.entity_id
_entity_poly.type
_entity_poly.pdbx_seq_one_letter_code
_entity_poly.pdbx_strand_id
1 'polypeptide(L)'
;MKQVVQNYKSGELALLDVPVPGCKPGGVLVRSAFSLISTGTELMKVSEAGMSMVGKARSRPDQVAKVMQSVATNGVPATYRKVMGKLDSYTPLGYSLCGVVEQVGAGVDDVAVGDLVACAGNEHALHAELNWVPKNLYSRVPDGLAPRHAAFGTVGSIALQGVRQGEPQLGETALVIGLGLIGQLVVQLLTASGVRVVGVDPDPVRCELAERLGAAACGDPESAAVTAAVAELTDGHGVDQVYLAAGGGSNQPVELAARLARDRGRVVDIGKCRLDLPWNAYYEKELDVRFSRSYGPGRYDPEYELEGRDYPIGYVRWTERRNLACFLDLMARGSVDVEPLISHVAGFGEAVETYRSLKEGELKAVAVLFEYPGPADAAEAPEVSVPAVTVKHSPVRAAVTPVRVAFVGAGNYATSMLLPHLAGRDGVELSTVVTTTALSAANAQHKFGFHRATTDLDAVLGDKDIDAVFVVTRHSSHAELTRRALLAGKAVFVEKPLALSEEELADVLKAVEESGNDRLQVGFNRRFAPLLQEARQRFGERTGPASLRYLVNAGRLDHGSWYLRQGTEGSRFAGEGGHFVDTASWLLGADPVFVYATASSGEEDLQVLLRYPDGSTATISYVTTGAPGFPKETLDLVADGKVLRLDDFVRASVYFGTSTAGRKRWVSSRLPKARDKGQEAELAAFVRAVRSGGPMPVPLESLVATTAATLAVRTGLAAGAPVTLARQP
;
A
#
# COMPACT_ATOMS: atom_id res chain seq x y z
N MET A 1 21.89 1.54 -1.16
CA MET A 1 21.80 0.37 -2.05
C MET A 1 21.20 0.77 -3.39
N LYS A 2 21.52 0.03 -4.44
CA LYS A 2 20.94 0.27 -5.77
C LYS A 2 19.68 -0.54 -5.99
N GLN A 3 18.71 0.06 -6.73
CA GLN A 3 17.43 -0.57 -7.07
C GLN A 3 16.98 -0.14 -8.47
N VAL A 4 16.49 -1.09 -9.28
CA VAL A 4 15.90 -0.81 -10.59
C VAL A 4 14.47 -0.31 -10.40
N VAL A 5 14.18 0.83 -11.01
CA VAL A 5 12.89 1.51 -10.90
C VAL A 5 12.43 2.05 -12.23
N GLN A 6 11.14 2.29 -12.37
CA GLN A 6 10.55 2.93 -13.52
C GLN A 6 9.68 4.10 -13.12
N ASN A 7 9.87 5.25 -13.78
CA ASN A 7 8.95 6.38 -13.64
C ASN A 7 7.65 6.07 -14.38
N TYR A 8 6.54 6.03 -13.66
CA TYR A 8 5.27 5.62 -14.27
C TYR A 8 4.72 6.65 -15.27
N LYS A 9 5.12 7.93 -15.16
CA LYS A 9 4.67 9.00 -16.06
C LYS A 9 5.43 9.00 -17.38
N SER A 10 6.78 9.00 -17.32
CA SER A 10 7.64 9.06 -18.48
C SER A 10 7.95 7.69 -19.10
N GLY A 11 7.81 6.62 -18.32
CA GLY A 11 8.27 5.28 -18.73
C GLY A 11 9.78 5.10 -18.61
N GLU A 12 10.51 6.08 -18.10
CA GLU A 12 11.95 6.07 -17.93
C GLU A 12 12.38 5.05 -16.90
N LEU A 13 13.38 4.24 -17.24
CA LEU A 13 14.03 3.27 -16.38
C LEU A 13 15.27 3.89 -15.75
N ALA A 14 15.50 3.63 -14.47
CA ALA A 14 16.67 4.12 -13.76
C ALA A 14 17.17 3.10 -12.72
N LEU A 15 18.46 3.12 -12.47
CA LEU A 15 19.09 2.45 -11.34
C LEU A 15 19.35 3.51 -10.26
N LEU A 16 18.48 3.56 -9.25
CA LEU A 16 18.52 4.58 -8.19
C LEU A 16 19.28 4.10 -6.97
N ASP A 17 20.01 5.03 -6.36
CA ASP A 17 20.49 4.86 -4.99
C ASP A 17 19.36 5.14 -4.01
N VAL A 18 18.99 4.13 -3.23
CA VAL A 18 17.92 4.19 -2.24
C VAL A 18 18.44 3.75 -0.87
N PRO A 19 17.81 4.17 0.25
CA PRO A 19 18.19 3.68 1.57
C PRO A 19 18.13 2.15 1.67
N VAL A 20 18.91 1.56 2.55
CA VAL A 20 18.82 0.12 2.85
C VAL A 20 17.51 -0.14 3.61
N PRO A 21 16.71 -1.16 3.25
CA PRO A 21 15.52 -1.49 4.00
C PRO A 21 15.89 -2.05 5.39
N GLY A 22 15.18 -1.61 6.43
CA GLY A 22 15.35 -2.18 7.76
C GLY A 22 14.77 -3.60 7.85
N CYS A 23 15.42 -4.49 8.64
CA CYS A 23 14.88 -5.80 8.94
C CYS A 23 13.70 -5.67 9.93
N LYS A 24 12.50 -5.99 9.50
CA LYS A 24 11.28 -5.91 10.31
C LYS A 24 10.94 -7.26 10.92
N PRO A 25 10.17 -7.29 12.05
CA PRO A 25 9.58 -8.53 12.56
C PRO A 25 8.79 -9.29 11.49
N GLY A 26 8.77 -10.61 11.57
CA GLY A 26 8.02 -11.48 10.68
C GLY A 26 8.62 -11.67 9.28
N GLY A 27 9.87 -11.26 9.04
CA GLY A 27 10.57 -11.43 7.77
C GLY A 27 12.08 -11.40 7.91
N VAL A 28 12.77 -11.49 6.78
CA VAL A 28 14.23 -11.51 6.68
C VAL A 28 14.72 -10.39 5.75
N LEU A 29 15.94 -9.91 6.00
CA LEU A 29 16.67 -9.06 5.06
C LEU A 29 17.57 -9.96 4.21
N VAL A 30 17.41 -9.91 2.90
CA VAL A 30 18.07 -10.79 1.94
C VAL A 30 18.94 -9.96 1.01
N ARG A 31 20.21 -10.32 0.92
CA ARG A 31 21.13 -9.82 -0.12
C ARG A 31 20.92 -10.63 -1.39
N SER A 32 20.55 -9.97 -2.46
CA SER A 32 20.32 -10.60 -3.76
C SER A 32 21.61 -11.19 -4.31
N ALA A 33 21.55 -12.44 -4.78
CA ALA A 33 22.59 -13.07 -5.56
C ALA A 33 22.21 -13.07 -7.06
N PHE A 34 20.97 -13.47 -7.36
CA PHE A 34 20.38 -13.43 -8.69
C PHE A 34 18.92 -12.99 -8.61
N SER A 35 18.47 -12.23 -9.63
CA SER A 35 17.04 -11.96 -9.82
C SER A 35 16.64 -12.17 -11.28
N LEU A 36 15.41 -12.65 -11.48
CA LEU A 36 14.91 -13.08 -12.78
C LEU A 36 14.00 -12.03 -13.40
N ILE A 37 14.26 -11.66 -14.65
CA ILE A 37 13.34 -10.89 -15.48
C ILE A 37 12.38 -11.84 -16.19
N SER A 38 11.10 -11.70 -15.93
CA SER A 38 10.04 -12.31 -16.72
C SER A 38 9.71 -11.41 -17.91
N THR A 39 10.24 -11.76 -19.09
CA THR A 39 10.08 -10.95 -20.30
C THR A 39 8.63 -10.64 -20.65
N GLY A 40 7.69 -11.58 -20.42
CA GLY A 40 6.26 -11.35 -20.69
C GLY A 40 5.62 -10.33 -19.75
N THR A 41 5.79 -10.48 -18.45
CA THR A 41 5.10 -9.67 -17.44
C THR A 41 5.75 -8.30 -17.24
N GLU A 42 7.09 -8.25 -17.18
CA GLU A 42 7.79 -7.02 -16.87
C GLU A 42 7.89 -6.09 -18.07
N LEU A 43 8.13 -6.63 -19.28
CA LEU A 43 8.10 -5.79 -20.49
C LEU A 43 6.70 -5.21 -20.76
N MET A 44 5.64 -5.93 -20.37
CA MET A 44 4.29 -5.37 -20.44
C MET A 44 4.13 -4.16 -19.49
N LYS A 45 4.60 -4.25 -18.25
CA LYS A 45 4.60 -3.10 -17.30
C LYS A 45 5.45 -1.94 -17.84
N VAL A 46 6.64 -2.24 -18.35
CA VAL A 46 7.55 -1.24 -18.93
C VAL A 46 6.91 -0.55 -20.13
N SER A 47 6.21 -1.29 -20.98
CA SER A 47 5.50 -0.75 -22.13
C SER A 47 4.27 0.08 -21.75
N GLU A 48 3.46 -0.38 -20.78
CA GLU A 48 2.31 0.38 -20.25
C GLU A 48 2.75 1.73 -19.67
N ALA A 49 3.85 1.77 -18.94
CA ALA A 49 4.39 3.02 -18.40
C ALA A 49 4.86 3.99 -19.50
N GLY A 50 5.30 3.50 -20.64
CA GLY A 50 5.65 4.31 -21.83
C GLY A 50 4.46 4.84 -22.64
N MET A 51 3.23 4.39 -22.38
CA MET A 51 2.05 4.84 -23.12
C MET A 51 1.72 6.31 -22.81
N SER A 52 1.09 7.00 -23.79
CA SER A 52 0.52 8.32 -23.58
C SER A 52 -0.58 8.29 -22.49
N MET A 53 -0.88 9.43 -21.86
CA MET A 53 -1.95 9.54 -20.83
C MET A 53 -3.31 9.04 -21.36
N VAL A 54 -3.61 9.28 -22.64
CA VAL A 54 -4.84 8.80 -23.28
C VAL A 54 -4.80 7.28 -23.45
N GLY A 55 -3.64 6.73 -23.82
CA GLY A 55 -3.42 5.29 -23.90
C GLY A 55 -3.62 4.60 -22.54
N LYS A 56 -3.01 5.16 -21.48
CA LYS A 56 -3.20 4.67 -20.10
C LYS A 56 -4.65 4.72 -19.63
N ALA A 57 -5.38 5.80 -19.96
CA ALA A 57 -6.79 5.92 -19.62
C ALA A 57 -7.66 4.87 -20.34
N ARG A 58 -7.35 4.55 -21.60
CA ARG A 58 -8.06 3.50 -22.36
C ARG A 58 -7.77 2.09 -21.86
N SER A 59 -6.51 1.83 -21.46
CA SER A 59 -6.11 0.51 -20.93
C SER A 59 -6.63 0.23 -19.51
N ARG A 60 -7.01 1.28 -18.75
CA ARG A 60 -7.42 1.17 -17.34
C ARG A 60 -8.70 1.93 -17.04
N PRO A 61 -9.86 1.52 -17.61
CA PRO A 61 -11.15 2.19 -17.39
C PRO A 61 -11.58 2.19 -15.90
N ASP A 62 -11.18 1.17 -15.14
CA ASP A 62 -11.35 1.09 -13.69
C ASP A 62 -10.70 2.26 -12.94
N GLN A 63 -9.49 2.65 -13.34
CA GLN A 63 -8.78 3.78 -12.73
C GLN A 63 -9.42 5.11 -13.13
N VAL A 64 -9.88 5.24 -14.37
CA VAL A 64 -10.62 6.44 -14.82
C VAL A 64 -11.88 6.63 -14.01
N ALA A 65 -12.66 5.58 -13.76
CA ALA A 65 -13.86 5.64 -12.91
C ALA A 65 -13.51 6.13 -11.48
N LYS A 66 -12.42 5.61 -10.87
CA LYS A 66 -11.93 6.07 -9.55
C LYS A 66 -11.50 7.54 -9.56
N VAL A 67 -10.87 8.01 -10.63
CA VAL A 67 -10.50 9.43 -10.80
C VAL A 67 -11.76 10.30 -10.91
N MET A 68 -12.75 9.91 -11.69
CA MET A 68 -14.03 10.63 -11.81
C MET A 68 -14.75 10.71 -10.46
N GLN A 69 -14.80 9.61 -9.69
CA GLN A 69 -15.34 9.59 -8.34
C GLN A 69 -14.57 10.52 -7.41
N SER A 70 -13.23 10.52 -7.49
CA SER A 70 -12.39 11.42 -6.71
C SER A 70 -12.61 12.89 -7.09
N VAL A 71 -12.83 13.20 -8.36
CA VAL A 71 -13.21 14.55 -8.83
C VAL A 71 -14.53 14.99 -8.20
N ALA A 72 -15.52 14.12 -8.19
CA ALA A 72 -16.83 14.40 -7.60
C ALA A 72 -16.73 14.68 -6.08
N THR A 73 -15.84 13.96 -5.38
CA THR A 73 -15.71 14.05 -3.92
C THR A 73 -14.76 15.17 -3.47
N ASN A 74 -13.61 15.34 -4.14
CA ASN A 74 -12.50 16.21 -3.69
C ASN A 74 -12.29 17.43 -4.60
N GLY A 75 -13.02 17.52 -5.71
CA GLY A 75 -12.85 18.56 -6.73
C GLY A 75 -11.65 18.31 -7.67
N VAL A 76 -11.66 19.01 -8.82
CA VAL A 76 -10.66 18.83 -9.88
C VAL A 76 -9.23 19.13 -9.44
N PRO A 77 -8.91 20.25 -8.73
CA PRO A 77 -7.52 20.59 -8.40
C PRO A 77 -6.88 19.60 -7.42
N ALA A 78 -7.62 19.14 -6.40
CA ALA A 78 -7.12 18.18 -5.42
C ALA A 78 -6.92 16.81 -6.07
N THR A 79 -7.88 16.36 -6.91
CA THR A 79 -7.77 15.10 -7.65
C THR A 79 -6.62 15.16 -8.66
N TYR A 80 -6.46 16.26 -9.39
CA TYR A 80 -5.34 16.45 -10.32
C TYR A 80 -3.99 16.35 -9.62
N ARG A 81 -3.79 17.06 -8.49
CA ARG A 81 -2.56 16.96 -7.69
C ARG A 81 -2.29 15.54 -7.20
N LYS A 82 -3.33 14.85 -6.72
CA LYS A 82 -3.24 13.46 -6.25
C LYS A 82 -2.85 12.49 -7.38
N VAL A 83 -3.48 12.62 -8.54
CA VAL A 83 -3.22 11.79 -9.72
C VAL A 83 -1.81 12.06 -10.26
N MET A 84 -1.47 13.33 -10.48
CA MET A 84 -0.14 13.71 -10.98
C MET A 84 0.96 13.32 -10.00
N GLY A 85 0.73 13.47 -8.70
CA GLY A 85 1.67 13.03 -7.67
C GLY A 85 1.93 11.53 -7.67
N LYS A 86 0.92 10.72 -7.98
CA LYS A 86 1.07 9.26 -8.11
C LYS A 86 1.74 8.87 -9.43
N LEU A 87 1.44 9.58 -10.50
CA LEU A 87 2.03 9.31 -11.81
C LEU A 87 3.52 9.68 -11.86
N ASP A 88 3.94 10.72 -11.13
CA ASP A 88 5.31 11.25 -11.12
C ASP A 88 6.18 10.58 -10.03
N SER A 89 5.89 9.33 -9.70
CA SER A 89 6.67 8.53 -8.76
C SER A 89 7.32 7.35 -9.46
N TYR A 90 8.47 6.94 -8.94
CA TYR A 90 9.13 5.71 -9.36
C TYR A 90 8.42 4.50 -8.75
N THR A 91 8.28 3.45 -9.56
CA THR A 91 7.75 2.14 -9.16
C THR A 91 8.85 1.09 -9.27
N PRO A 92 8.92 0.11 -8.35
CA PRO A 92 9.94 -0.92 -8.40
C PRO A 92 9.64 -1.96 -9.48
N LEU A 93 10.70 -2.61 -9.96
CA LEU A 93 10.65 -3.77 -10.84
C LEU A 93 11.20 -5.01 -10.15
N GLY A 94 10.86 -6.18 -10.66
CA GLY A 94 11.21 -7.47 -10.10
C GLY A 94 10.13 -8.07 -9.19
N TYR A 95 10.15 -9.40 -9.07
CA TYR A 95 9.28 -10.17 -8.17
C TYR A 95 9.77 -11.60 -7.92
N SER A 96 10.96 -11.96 -8.42
CA SER A 96 11.57 -13.29 -8.27
C SER A 96 13.08 -13.14 -8.12
N LEU A 97 13.62 -13.56 -6.99
CA LEU A 97 15.05 -13.53 -6.72
C LEU A 97 15.50 -14.72 -5.86
N CYS A 98 16.81 -14.94 -5.87
CA CYS A 98 17.52 -15.77 -4.90
C CYS A 98 18.60 -14.94 -4.23
N GLY A 99 18.80 -15.11 -2.93
CA GLY A 99 19.80 -14.38 -2.18
C GLY A 99 20.11 -14.98 -0.83
N VAL A 100 21.07 -14.38 -0.14
CA VAL A 100 21.56 -14.82 1.17
C VAL A 100 20.90 -13.99 2.27
N VAL A 101 20.43 -14.64 3.33
CA VAL A 101 19.86 -13.98 4.50
C VAL A 101 20.98 -13.23 5.24
N GLU A 102 20.85 -11.91 5.36
CA GLU A 102 21.77 -11.05 6.14
C GLU A 102 21.28 -10.78 7.54
N GLN A 103 19.96 -10.64 7.72
CA GLN A 103 19.37 -10.41 9.03
C GLN A 103 18.04 -11.17 9.15
N VAL A 104 17.76 -11.62 10.36
CA VAL A 104 16.52 -12.34 10.69
C VAL A 104 15.69 -11.48 11.64
N GLY A 105 14.46 -11.17 11.26
CA GLY A 105 13.54 -10.39 12.07
C GLY A 105 12.92 -11.22 13.20
N ALA A 106 12.45 -10.53 14.25
CA ALA A 106 11.77 -11.19 15.36
C ALA A 106 10.57 -12.02 14.87
N GLY A 107 10.36 -13.21 15.41
CA GLY A 107 9.28 -14.14 15.05
C GLY A 107 9.55 -15.00 13.81
N VAL A 108 10.77 -14.99 13.28
CA VAL A 108 11.25 -15.89 12.24
C VAL A 108 12.16 -16.93 12.89
N ASP A 109 11.90 -18.21 12.64
CA ASP A 109 12.54 -19.35 13.30
C ASP A 109 12.97 -20.48 12.33
N ASP A 110 12.72 -20.29 11.04
CA ASP A 110 12.88 -21.31 10.00
C ASP A 110 14.11 -21.11 9.09
N VAL A 111 14.82 -19.99 9.26
CA VAL A 111 16.07 -19.68 8.57
C VAL A 111 17.04 -18.93 9.48
N ALA A 112 18.34 -18.99 9.15
CA ALA A 112 19.42 -18.31 9.84
C ALA A 112 20.20 -17.37 8.90
N VAL A 113 20.99 -16.46 9.47
CA VAL A 113 21.93 -15.63 8.71
C VAL A 113 22.90 -16.53 7.95
N GLY A 114 23.10 -16.27 6.67
CA GLY A 114 23.92 -17.08 5.77
C GLY A 114 23.12 -18.11 4.96
N ASP A 115 21.87 -18.40 5.32
CA ASP A 115 21.02 -19.31 4.53
C ASP A 115 20.68 -18.71 3.17
N LEU A 116 20.68 -19.58 2.15
CA LEU A 116 20.24 -19.22 0.79
C LEU A 116 18.72 -19.39 0.70
N VAL A 117 18.02 -18.36 0.22
CA VAL A 117 16.56 -18.35 0.08
C VAL A 117 16.14 -17.88 -1.30
N ALA A 118 15.11 -18.52 -1.85
CA ALA A 118 14.37 -18.02 -3.00
C ALA A 118 13.20 -17.19 -2.52
N CYS A 119 12.98 -16.02 -3.11
CA CYS A 119 12.03 -15.02 -2.66
C CYS A 119 11.03 -14.64 -3.74
N ALA A 120 9.80 -14.36 -3.33
CA ALA A 120 8.68 -13.99 -4.17
C ALA A 120 8.05 -12.66 -3.76
N GLY A 121 7.32 -12.02 -4.68
CA GLY A 121 6.48 -10.87 -4.39
C GLY A 121 6.89 -9.57 -5.07
N ASN A 122 5.92 -8.89 -5.69
CA ASN A 122 6.12 -7.65 -6.45
C ASN A 122 6.58 -6.44 -5.62
N GLU A 123 6.51 -6.52 -4.29
CA GLU A 123 6.93 -5.46 -3.36
C GLU A 123 8.08 -5.91 -2.44
N HIS A 124 8.53 -7.18 -2.60
CA HIS A 124 9.45 -7.83 -1.68
C HIS A 124 10.64 -8.51 -2.33
N ALA A 125 10.49 -9.08 -3.53
CA ALA A 125 11.56 -9.74 -4.27
C ALA A 125 11.95 -8.91 -5.51
N LEU A 126 12.47 -7.73 -5.28
CA LEU A 126 12.71 -6.70 -6.29
C LEU A 126 14.10 -6.85 -6.93
N HIS A 127 14.29 -6.22 -8.08
CA HIS A 127 15.64 -5.99 -8.62
C HIS A 127 16.34 -4.90 -7.80
N ALA A 128 16.86 -5.31 -6.66
CA ALA A 128 17.57 -4.46 -5.69
C ALA A 128 18.66 -5.28 -4.99
N GLU A 129 19.73 -4.62 -4.52
CA GLU A 129 20.83 -5.30 -3.81
C GLU A 129 20.38 -5.94 -2.50
N LEU A 130 19.41 -5.32 -1.79
CA LEU A 130 18.87 -5.82 -0.53
C LEU A 130 17.34 -5.75 -0.56
N ASN A 131 16.69 -6.81 -0.06
CA ASN A 131 15.24 -6.92 0.00
C ASN A 131 14.78 -7.40 1.37
N TRP A 132 13.79 -6.72 1.98
CA TRP A 132 13.08 -7.27 3.12
C TRP A 132 11.91 -8.13 2.64
N VAL A 133 11.91 -9.41 3.05
CA VAL A 133 10.96 -10.40 2.56
C VAL A 133 10.20 -11.03 3.74
N PRO A 134 8.85 -10.98 3.76
CA PRO A 134 8.03 -11.61 4.79
C PRO A 134 8.14 -13.14 4.79
N LYS A 135 7.87 -13.76 5.95
CA LYS A 135 8.02 -15.21 6.21
C LYS A 135 7.35 -16.10 5.16
N ASN A 136 6.17 -15.75 4.67
CA ASN A 136 5.43 -16.58 3.71
C ASN A 136 5.82 -16.33 2.23
N LEU A 137 6.73 -15.39 1.96
CA LEU A 137 7.18 -15.05 0.62
C LEU A 137 8.61 -15.52 0.31
N TYR A 138 9.21 -16.35 1.14
CA TYR A 138 10.47 -17.02 0.84
C TYR A 138 10.43 -18.51 1.16
N SER A 139 11.36 -19.24 0.58
CA SER A 139 11.64 -20.64 0.91
C SER A 139 13.14 -20.87 0.89
N ARG A 140 13.64 -21.68 1.83
CA ARG A 140 15.03 -22.12 1.84
C ARG A 140 15.35 -22.89 0.55
N VAL A 141 16.49 -22.60 -0.03
CA VAL A 141 16.97 -23.31 -1.22
C VAL A 141 17.55 -24.65 -0.81
N PRO A 142 17.16 -25.77 -1.45
CA PRO A 142 17.75 -27.08 -1.19
C PRO A 142 19.26 -27.10 -1.46
N ASP A 143 19.98 -27.90 -0.67
CA ASP A 143 21.43 -28.06 -0.81
C ASP A 143 21.80 -28.54 -2.21
N GLY A 144 22.80 -27.94 -2.80
CA GLY A 144 23.29 -28.25 -4.16
C GLY A 144 22.54 -27.55 -5.31
N LEU A 145 21.42 -26.90 -5.07
CA LEU A 145 20.75 -26.11 -6.10
C LEU A 145 21.46 -24.75 -6.28
N ALA A 146 21.89 -24.45 -7.49
CA ALA A 146 22.60 -23.22 -7.79
C ALA A 146 21.70 -21.97 -7.55
N PRO A 147 22.23 -20.86 -7.00
CA PRO A 147 21.45 -19.64 -6.76
C PRO A 147 20.76 -19.08 -8.01
N ARG A 148 21.40 -19.15 -9.17
CA ARG A 148 20.83 -18.71 -10.45
C ARG A 148 19.57 -19.51 -10.85
N HIS A 149 19.53 -20.82 -10.52
CA HIS A 149 18.36 -21.64 -10.75
C HIS A 149 17.26 -21.33 -9.74
N ALA A 150 17.62 -21.16 -8.46
CA ALA A 150 16.66 -20.82 -7.41
C ALA A 150 15.97 -19.47 -7.64
N ALA A 151 16.55 -18.55 -8.41
CA ALA A 151 15.91 -17.30 -8.83
C ALA A 151 14.63 -17.52 -9.69
N PHE A 152 14.43 -18.70 -10.26
CA PHE A 152 13.21 -19.09 -10.98
C PHE A 152 12.03 -19.45 -10.03
N GLY A 153 12.26 -19.49 -8.75
CA GLY A 153 11.28 -19.98 -7.76
C GLY A 153 9.87 -19.41 -7.92
N THR A 154 9.72 -18.10 -8.08
CA THR A 154 8.40 -17.47 -8.22
C THR A 154 7.73 -17.81 -9.55
N VAL A 155 8.45 -17.72 -10.67
CA VAL A 155 7.87 -18.04 -11.98
C VAL A 155 7.54 -19.53 -12.10
N GLY A 156 8.37 -20.38 -11.49
CA GLY A 156 8.08 -21.81 -11.38
C GLY A 156 6.85 -22.12 -10.54
N SER A 157 6.65 -21.38 -9.45
CA SER A 157 5.43 -21.49 -8.64
C SER A 157 4.17 -21.08 -9.41
N ILE A 158 4.26 -20.08 -10.30
CA ILE A 158 3.16 -19.69 -11.20
C ILE A 158 2.83 -20.83 -12.15
N ALA A 159 3.83 -21.42 -12.81
CA ALA A 159 3.66 -22.56 -13.71
C ALA A 159 3.08 -23.79 -12.96
N LEU A 160 3.61 -24.08 -11.77
CA LEU A 160 3.15 -25.19 -10.92
C LEU A 160 1.70 -24.99 -10.46
N GLN A 161 1.30 -23.75 -10.11
CA GLN A 161 -0.09 -23.44 -9.77
C GLN A 161 -1.01 -23.67 -10.98
N GLY A 162 -0.58 -23.31 -12.17
CA GLY A 162 -1.30 -23.61 -13.41
C GLY A 162 -1.51 -25.11 -13.61
N VAL A 163 -0.46 -25.90 -13.46
CA VAL A 163 -0.55 -27.36 -13.55
C VAL A 163 -1.50 -27.93 -12.49
N ARG A 164 -1.44 -27.43 -11.24
CA ARG A 164 -2.37 -27.84 -10.17
C ARG A 164 -3.83 -27.52 -10.47
N GLN A 165 -4.11 -26.39 -11.13
CA GLN A 165 -5.48 -26.07 -11.58
C GLN A 165 -5.96 -27.01 -12.67
N GLY A 166 -5.05 -27.57 -13.45
CA GLY A 166 -5.34 -28.59 -14.44
C GLY A 166 -5.68 -29.96 -13.84
N GLU A 167 -5.20 -30.28 -12.63
CA GLU A 167 -5.37 -31.59 -11.99
C GLU A 167 -4.97 -32.77 -12.92
N PRO A 168 -3.76 -32.77 -13.50
CA PRO A 168 -3.35 -33.74 -14.48
C PRO A 168 -3.29 -35.14 -13.90
N GLN A 169 -3.66 -36.13 -14.73
CA GLN A 169 -3.62 -37.55 -14.39
C GLN A 169 -2.55 -38.27 -15.23
N LEU A 170 -1.97 -39.32 -14.68
CA LEU A 170 -1.01 -40.17 -15.40
C LEU A 170 -1.61 -40.70 -16.72
N GLY A 171 -0.85 -40.52 -17.81
CA GLY A 171 -1.23 -41.00 -19.13
C GLY A 171 -2.12 -40.06 -19.95
N GLU A 172 -2.59 -38.93 -19.37
CA GLU A 172 -3.29 -37.91 -20.13
C GLU A 172 -2.38 -37.22 -21.16
N THR A 173 -3.01 -36.51 -22.10
CA THR A 173 -2.33 -35.69 -23.11
C THR A 173 -2.74 -34.23 -22.90
N ALA A 174 -1.77 -33.32 -22.85
CA ALA A 174 -1.98 -31.91 -22.68
C ALA A 174 -1.45 -31.08 -23.83
N LEU A 175 -2.12 -29.96 -24.13
CA LEU A 175 -1.70 -28.94 -25.05
C LEU A 175 -1.21 -27.69 -24.29
N VAL A 176 -0.02 -27.22 -24.56
CA VAL A 176 0.52 -25.96 -24.01
C VAL A 176 0.58 -24.92 -25.11
N ILE A 177 -0.22 -23.86 -25.01
CA ILE A 177 -0.30 -22.78 -25.98
C ILE A 177 0.50 -21.58 -25.47
N GLY A 178 1.59 -21.26 -26.15
CA GLY A 178 2.59 -20.27 -25.75
C GLY A 178 3.75 -20.92 -25.01
N LEU A 179 4.91 -21.01 -25.69
CA LEU A 179 6.14 -21.64 -25.19
C LEU A 179 7.18 -20.59 -24.75
N GLY A 180 6.70 -19.48 -24.16
CA GLY A 180 7.53 -18.54 -23.39
C GLY A 180 8.01 -19.18 -22.08
N LEU A 181 8.59 -18.39 -21.19
CA LEU A 181 9.16 -18.87 -19.92
C LEU A 181 8.17 -19.76 -19.11
N ILE A 182 6.93 -19.29 -18.92
CA ILE A 182 5.91 -20.06 -18.18
C ILE A 182 5.53 -21.35 -18.95
N GLY A 183 5.34 -21.27 -20.28
CA GLY A 183 4.98 -22.44 -21.07
C GLY A 183 6.05 -23.53 -21.05
N GLN A 184 7.35 -23.16 -21.15
CA GLN A 184 8.47 -24.09 -21.03
C GLN A 184 8.47 -24.80 -19.66
N LEU A 185 8.17 -24.08 -18.59
CA LEU A 185 8.08 -24.66 -17.24
C LEU A 185 6.84 -25.57 -17.09
N VAL A 186 5.70 -25.19 -17.68
CA VAL A 186 4.48 -26.04 -17.71
C VAL A 186 4.75 -27.33 -18.46
N VAL A 187 5.44 -27.32 -19.61
CA VAL A 187 5.83 -28.53 -20.35
C VAL A 187 6.59 -29.49 -19.45
N GLN A 188 7.64 -29.03 -18.77
CA GLN A 188 8.44 -29.88 -17.88
C GLN A 188 7.64 -30.43 -16.69
N LEU A 189 6.82 -29.58 -16.06
CA LEU A 189 5.99 -29.99 -14.91
C LEU A 189 4.95 -31.02 -15.29
N LEU A 190 4.33 -30.92 -16.45
CA LEU A 190 3.40 -31.92 -16.99
C LEU A 190 4.11 -33.25 -17.34
N THR A 191 5.26 -33.14 -18.00
CA THR A 191 6.09 -34.34 -18.31
C THR A 191 6.53 -35.04 -17.03
N ALA A 192 6.97 -34.29 -16.00
CA ALA A 192 7.31 -34.85 -14.69
C ALA A 192 6.09 -35.47 -13.96
N SER A 193 4.87 -35.07 -14.33
CA SER A 193 3.62 -35.67 -13.82
C SER A 193 3.12 -36.87 -14.65
N GLY A 194 3.89 -37.29 -15.67
CA GLY A 194 3.53 -38.41 -16.53
C GLY A 194 2.48 -38.11 -17.60
N VAL A 195 2.33 -36.87 -17.97
CA VAL A 195 1.45 -36.36 -19.04
C VAL A 195 2.24 -36.22 -20.33
N ARG A 196 1.66 -36.63 -21.45
CA ARG A 196 2.21 -36.39 -22.80
C ARG A 196 1.88 -34.97 -23.22
N VAL A 197 2.88 -34.16 -23.65
CA VAL A 197 2.70 -32.74 -23.90
C VAL A 197 2.89 -32.43 -25.39
N VAL A 198 1.92 -31.71 -25.97
CA VAL A 198 2.05 -31.07 -27.28
C VAL A 198 2.23 -29.55 -27.04
N GLY A 199 3.24 -28.95 -27.62
CA GLY A 199 3.54 -27.54 -27.50
C GLY A 199 3.13 -26.72 -28.73
N VAL A 200 2.71 -25.45 -28.53
CA VAL A 200 2.36 -24.55 -29.63
C VAL A 200 2.94 -23.16 -29.40
N ASP A 201 3.77 -22.71 -30.32
CA ASP A 201 4.31 -21.32 -30.36
C ASP A 201 4.64 -20.96 -31.82
N PRO A 202 4.46 -19.69 -32.26
CA PRO A 202 4.88 -19.26 -33.59
C PRO A 202 6.41 -19.16 -33.75
N ASP A 203 7.18 -19.21 -32.66
CA ASP A 203 8.64 -19.16 -32.67
C ASP A 203 9.23 -20.59 -32.70
N PRO A 204 9.86 -21.03 -33.83
CA PRO A 204 10.38 -22.39 -33.91
C PRO A 204 11.49 -22.69 -32.90
N VAL A 205 12.27 -21.67 -32.48
CA VAL A 205 13.33 -21.85 -31.47
C VAL A 205 12.74 -22.26 -30.11
N ARG A 206 11.58 -21.71 -29.76
CA ARG A 206 10.85 -22.09 -28.55
C ARG A 206 10.24 -23.47 -28.66
N CYS A 207 9.79 -23.86 -29.85
CA CYS A 207 9.30 -25.19 -30.12
C CYS A 207 10.42 -26.24 -29.95
N GLU A 208 11.57 -26.03 -30.57
CA GLU A 208 12.75 -26.90 -30.42
C GLU A 208 13.22 -27.02 -28.97
N LEU A 209 13.14 -25.92 -28.21
CA LEU A 209 13.48 -25.91 -26.79
C LEU A 209 12.48 -26.77 -25.99
N ALA A 210 11.16 -26.65 -26.24
CA ALA A 210 10.12 -27.41 -25.57
C ALA A 210 10.26 -28.92 -25.85
N GLU A 211 10.59 -29.31 -27.06
CA GLU A 211 10.85 -30.74 -27.40
C GLU A 211 12.06 -31.28 -26.63
N ARG A 212 13.15 -30.53 -26.54
CA ARG A 212 14.32 -30.88 -25.70
C ARG A 212 13.97 -31.03 -24.23
N LEU A 213 12.96 -30.28 -23.75
CA LEU A 213 12.51 -30.25 -22.37
C LEU A 213 11.35 -31.21 -22.11
N GLY A 214 10.99 -32.09 -23.08
CA GLY A 214 10.09 -33.20 -22.89
C GLY A 214 8.73 -33.12 -23.58
N ALA A 215 8.48 -32.12 -24.43
CA ALA A 215 7.30 -32.12 -25.27
C ALA A 215 7.41 -33.24 -26.35
N ALA A 216 6.35 -33.97 -26.54
CA ALA A 216 6.27 -35.08 -27.52
C ALA A 216 6.21 -34.56 -28.97
N ALA A 217 5.65 -33.35 -29.16
CA ALA A 217 5.59 -32.66 -30.45
C ALA A 217 5.38 -31.16 -30.21
N CYS A 218 5.92 -30.33 -31.10
CA CYS A 218 5.69 -28.89 -31.07
C CYS A 218 5.50 -28.31 -32.47
N GLY A 219 4.89 -27.15 -32.58
CA GLY A 219 4.77 -26.45 -33.86
C GLY A 219 3.99 -25.16 -33.83
N ASP A 220 3.84 -24.56 -35.00
CA ASP A 220 3.04 -23.35 -35.19
C ASP A 220 1.55 -23.61 -34.95
N PRO A 221 0.80 -22.65 -34.36
CA PRO A 221 -0.64 -22.77 -34.08
C PRO A 221 -1.52 -23.16 -35.27
N GLU A 222 -1.10 -22.81 -36.48
CA GLU A 222 -1.85 -23.07 -37.72
C GLU A 222 -1.35 -24.34 -38.47
N SER A 223 -0.30 -24.97 -37.93
CA SER A 223 0.30 -26.15 -38.55
C SER A 223 -0.62 -27.36 -38.51
N ALA A 224 -0.81 -28.00 -39.67
CA ALA A 224 -1.49 -29.30 -39.77
C ALA A 224 -0.74 -30.39 -38.99
N ALA A 225 0.56 -30.26 -38.79
CA ALA A 225 1.39 -31.22 -38.05
C ALA A 225 0.99 -31.25 -36.56
N VAL A 226 0.68 -30.13 -35.94
CA VAL A 226 0.18 -30.09 -34.55
C VAL A 226 -1.14 -30.80 -34.41
N THR A 227 -2.09 -30.55 -35.32
CA THR A 227 -3.38 -31.24 -35.32
C THR A 227 -3.23 -32.76 -35.55
N ALA A 228 -2.32 -33.15 -36.43
CA ALA A 228 -2.01 -34.57 -36.67
C ALA A 228 -1.36 -35.24 -35.44
N ALA A 229 -0.40 -34.58 -34.79
CA ALA A 229 0.24 -35.05 -33.57
C ALA A 229 -0.75 -35.22 -32.42
N VAL A 230 -1.68 -34.27 -32.23
CA VAL A 230 -2.76 -34.38 -31.24
C VAL A 230 -3.66 -35.58 -31.58
N ALA A 231 -4.06 -35.74 -32.85
CA ALA A 231 -4.91 -36.87 -33.26
C ALA A 231 -4.23 -38.24 -33.04
N GLU A 232 -2.94 -38.32 -33.37
CA GLU A 232 -2.13 -39.52 -33.15
C GLU A 232 -1.99 -39.87 -31.67
N LEU A 233 -1.66 -38.90 -30.83
CA LEU A 233 -1.42 -39.10 -29.39
C LEU A 233 -2.73 -39.36 -28.59
N THR A 234 -3.88 -39.06 -29.17
CA THR A 234 -5.19 -39.14 -28.48
C THR A 234 -6.22 -40.00 -29.20
N ASP A 235 -5.78 -40.83 -30.15
CA ASP A 235 -6.66 -41.64 -30.99
C ASP A 235 -7.81 -40.84 -31.65
N GLY A 236 -7.55 -39.57 -31.97
CA GLY A 236 -8.50 -38.65 -32.58
C GLY A 236 -9.49 -37.97 -31.60
N HIS A 237 -9.43 -38.29 -30.33
CA HIS A 237 -10.38 -37.72 -29.32
C HIS A 237 -10.09 -36.30 -28.94
N GLY A 238 -8.87 -35.79 -29.08
CA GLY A 238 -8.39 -34.52 -28.62
C GLY A 238 -7.75 -34.57 -27.22
N VAL A 239 -7.08 -33.47 -26.81
CA VAL A 239 -6.31 -33.42 -25.56
C VAL A 239 -7.21 -33.33 -24.33
N ASP A 240 -6.80 -33.96 -23.24
CA ASP A 240 -7.48 -33.89 -21.94
C ASP A 240 -7.45 -32.53 -21.32
N GLN A 241 -6.33 -31.82 -21.51
CA GLN A 241 -6.08 -30.51 -20.88
C GLN A 241 -5.42 -29.55 -21.85
N VAL A 242 -5.75 -28.26 -21.74
CA VAL A 242 -5.09 -27.16 -22.46
C VAL A 242 -4.63 -26.12 -21.46
N TYR A 243 -3.39 -25.70 -21.59
CA TYR A 243 -2.79 -24.64 -20.78
C TYR A 243 -2.51 -23.41 -21.63
N LEU A 244 -3.22 -22.32 -21.35
CA LEU A 244 -3.04 -21.04 -22.02
C LEU A 244 -1.93 -20.24 -21.31
N ALA A 245 -0.69 -20.38 -21.78
CA ALA A 245 0.48 -19.67 -21.27
C ALA A 245 0.89 -18.47 -22.17
N ALA A 246 0.09 -18.21 -23.21
CA ALA A 246 0.30 -17.08 -24.12
C ALA A 246 -0.23 -15.78 -23.55
N GLY A 247 0.33 -14.66 -24.00
CA GLY A 247 -0.17 -13.32 -23.72
C GLY A 247 -0.57 -12.60 -25.02
N GLY A 248 -1.37 -11.53 -24.89
CA GLY A 248 -1.71 -10.67 -26.04
C GLY A 248 -3.21 -10.48 -26.27
N GLY A 249 -3.53 -9.71 -27.31
CA GLY A 249 -4.91 -9.34 -27.65
C GLY A 249 -5.61 -10.27 -28.63
N SER A 250 -4.95 -11.35 -29.10
CA SER A 250 -5.55 -12.34 -30.01
C SER A 250 -6.45 -13.32 -29.25
N ASN A 251 -7.56 -13.71 -29.87
CA ASN A 251 -8.43 -14.78 -29.36
C ASN A 251 -8.06 -16.18 -29.88
N GLN A 252 -7.11 -16.26 -30.81
CA GLN A 252 -6.66 -17.50 -31.42
C GLN A 252 -6.27 -18.62 -30.41
N PRO A 253 -5.59 -18.34 -29.29
CA PRO A 253 -5.29 -19.36 -28.28
C PRO A 253 -6.54 -20.05 -27.73
N VAL A 254 -7.61 -19.29 -27.47
CA VAL A 254 -8.89 -19.78 -26.94
C VAL A 254 -9.66 -20.60 -27.97
N GLU A 255 -9.63 -20.19 -29.24
CA GLU A 255 -10.23 -20.91 -30.35
C GLU A 255 -9.48 -22.23 -30.65
N LEU A 256 -8.16 -22.19 -30.60
CA LEU A 256 -7.32 -23.39 -30.74
C LEU A 256 -7.56 -24.39 -29.60
N ALA A 257 -7.68 -23.90 -28.36
CA ALA A 257 -8.01 -24.72 -27.20
C ALA A 257 -9.33 -25.46 -27.41
N ALA A 258 -10.39 -24.78 -27.84
CA ALA A 258 -11.68 -25.39 -28.12
C ALA A 258 -11.62 -26.43 -29.24
N ARG A 259 -10.81 -26.18 -30.28
CA ARG A 259 -10.66 -27.06 -31.43
C ARG A 259 -9.98 -28.39 -31.05
N LEU A 260 -8.89 -28.32 -30.27
CA LEU A 260 -8.03 -29.48 -29.99
C LEU A 260 -8.34 -30.19 -28.67
N ALA A 261 -9.11 -29.61 -27.77
CA ALA A 261 -9.57 -30.26 -26.56
C ALA A 261 -10.60 -31.37 -26.90
N ARG A 262 -10.59 -32.46 -26.14
CA ARG A 262 -11.67 -33.49 -26.17
C ARG A 262 -12.95 -32.94 -25.53
N ASP A 263 -14.03 -33.68 -25.67
CA ASP A 263 -15.26 -33.46 -24.92
C ASP A 263 -14.94 -33.49 -23.40
N ARG A 264 -15.47 -32.58 -22.64
CA ARG A 264 -15.23 -32.40 -21.19
C ARG A 264 -13.75 -32.20 -20.83
N GLY A 265 -12.95 -31.74 -21.80
CA GLY A 265 -11.57 -31.34 -21.57
C GLY A 265 -11.48 -30.09 -20.69
N ARG A 266 -10.32 -29.88 -20.10
CA ARG A 266 -10.08 -28.74 -19.21
C ARG A 266 -9.18 -27.71 -19.87
N VAL A 267 -9.55 -26.43 -19.77
CA VAL A 267 -8.76 -25.30 -20.24
C VAL A 267 -8.32 -24.47 -19.04
N VAL A 268 -7.02 -24.33 -18.84
CA VAL A 268 -6.42 -23.56 -17.73
C VAL A 268 -5.80 -22.28 -18.26
N ASP A 269 -6.32 -21.14 -17.83
CA ASP A 269 -5.75 -19.82 -18.15
C ASP A 269 -4.69 -19.42 -17.12
N ILE A 270 -3.43 -19.32 -17.57
CA ILE A 270 -2.27 -18.90 -16.78
C ILE A 270 -1.77 -17.53 -17.26
N GLY A 271 -1.83 -17.33 -18.56
CA GLY A 271 -1.34 -16.13 -19.25
C GLY A 271 -2.31 -14.95 -19.14
N LYS A 272 -2.11 -13.97 -19.98
CA LYS A 272 -3.02 -12.83 -20.16
C LYS A 272 -3.39 -12.75 -21.65
N CYS A 273 -4.15 -13.70 -22.13
CA CYS A 273 -4.74 -13.67 -23.46
C CYS A 273 -6.15 -13.09 -23.44
N ARG A 274 -6.68 -12.81 -24.63
CA ARG A 274 -8.10 -12.45 -24.77
C ARG A 274 -8.95 -13.71 -24.56
N LEU A 275 -9.99 -13.59 -23.72
CA LEU A 275 -10.86 -14.71 -23.34
C LEU A 275 -12.30 -14.52 -23.85
N ASP A 276 -12.46 -14.25 -25.13
CA ASP A 276 -13.78 -14.27 -25.77
C ASP A 276 -14.10 -15.74 -26.12
N LEU A 277 -14.70 -16.49 -25.20
CA LEU A 277 -15.00 -17.91 -25.37
C LEU A 277 -16.01 -18.10 -26.52
N PRO A 278 -15.66 -18.85 -27.60
CA PRO A 278 -16.62 -19.19 -28.65
C PRO A 278 -17.71 -20.11 -28.07
N TRP A 279 -18.89 -19.56 -27.84
CA TRP A 279 -19.95 -20.19 -27.04
C TRP A 279 -20.24 -21.63 -27.51
N ASN A 280 -20.52 -21.80 -28.81
CA ASN A 280 -20.87 -23.12 -29.35
C ASN A 280 -19.76 -24.17 -29.11
N ALA A 281 -18.52 -23.82 -29.43
CA ALA A 281 -17.37 -24.75 -29.32
C ALA A 281 -17.08 -25.16 -27.88
N TYR A 282 -17.25 -24.27 -26.91
CA TYR A 282 -17.08 -24.54 -25.49
C TYR A 282 -18.28 -25.27 -24.89
N TYR A 283 -19.49 -24.85 -25.31
CA TYR A 283 -20.74 -25.47 -24.82
C TYR A 283 -20.96 -26.89 -25.31
N GLU A 284 -20.78 -27.15 -26.61
CA GLU A 284 -20.98 -28.46 -27.21
C GLU A 284 -20.05 -29.53 -26.64
N LYS A 285 -18.81 -29.15 -26.31
CA LYS A 285 -17.80 -30.01 -25.67
C LYS A 285 -17.87 -30.00 -24.15
N GLU A 286 -18.73 -29.21 -23.52
CA GLU A 286 -18.81 -29.03 -22.05
C GLU A 286 -17.42 -28.77 -21.43
N LEU A 287 -16.61 -27.83 -22.01
CA LEU A 287 -15.26 -27.55 -21.57
C LEU A 287 -15.24 -26.89 -20.17
N ASP A 288 -14.40 -27.42 -19.27
CA ASP A 288 -14.14 -26.85 -17.94
C ASP A 288 -13.05 -25.76 -18.04
N VAL A 289 -13.40 -24.50 -17.76
CA VAL A 289 -12.45 -23.39 -17.82
C VAL A 289 -12.05 -22.96 -16.43
N ARG A 290 -10.75 -22.99 -16.14
CA ARG A 290 -10.18 -22.64 -14.84
C ARG A 290 -9.15 -21.52 -14.96
N PHE A 291 -9.15 -20.64 -13.97
CA PHE A 291 -8.17 -19.56 -13.86
C PHE A 291 -7.08 -19.92 -12.85
N SER A 292 -5.83 -19.74 -13.25
CA SER A 292 -4.68 -19.84 -12.35
C SER A 292 -4.26 -18.46 -11.89
N ARG A 293 -4.47 -18.14 -10.61
CA ARG A 293 -4.14 -16.83 -10.08
C ARG A 293 -2.73 -16.81 -9.49
N SER A 294 -1.77 -16.26 -10.26
CA SER A 294 -0.40 -16.05 -9.80
C SER A 294 0.26 -17.36 -9.28
N TYR A 295 0.95 -17.34 -8.15
CA TYR A 295 1.66 -18.50 -7.59
C TYR A 295 0.87 -19.28 -6.53
N GLY A 296 -0.43 -19.02 -6.39
CA GLY A 296 -1.34 -19.87 -5.65
C GLY A 296 -2.04 -19.24 -4.45
N PRO A 297 -2.74 -20.05 -3.64
CA PRO A 297 -3.42 -19.59 -2.43
C PRO A 297 -2.50 -18.90 -1.45
N GLY A 298 -2.98 -17.79 -0.87
CA GLY A 298 -2.21 -16.84 -0.06
C GLY A 298 -1.97 -15.53 -0.79
N ARG A 299 -1.92 -15.56 -2.11
CA ARG A 299 -1.67 -14.36 -2.92
C ARG A 299 -2.77 -13.33 -2.79
N TYR A 300 -2.37 -12.10 -2.46
CA TYR A 300 -3.21 -10.94 -2.16
C TYR A 300 -4.00 -11.05 -0.84
N ASP A 301 -3.70 -12.00 0.01
CA ASP A 301 -4.17 -12.05 1.39
C ASP A 301 -3.11 -11.43 2.31
N PRO A 302 -3.37 -10.23 2.87
CA PRO A 302 -2.39 -9.55 3.72
C PRO A 302 -2.09 -10.30 5.02
N GLU A 303 -3.04 -11.08 5.55
CA GLU A 303 -2.80 -11.88 6.76
C GLU A 303 -1.80 -13.00 6.46
N TYR A 304 -1.90 -13.59 5.27
CA TYR A 304 -0.96 -14.61 4.83
C TYR A 304 0.40 -13.98 4.42
N GLU A 305 0.40 -13.04 3.46
CA GLU A 305 1.64 -12.49 2.88
C GLU A 305 2.43 -11.62 3.86
N LEU A 306 1.76 -10.74 4.65
CA LEU A 306 2.44 -9.73 5.45
C LEU A 306 2.50 -10.05 6.95
N GLU A 307 1.47 -10.74 7.48
CA GLU A 307 1.40 -11.08 8.90
C GLU A 307 1.95 -12.49 9.19
N GLY A 308 2.28 -13.26 8.14
CA GLY A 308 2.89 -14.59 8.27
C GLY A 308 1.93 -15.67 8.77
N ARG A 309 0.60 -15.44 8.73
CA ARG A 309 -0.41 -16.43 9.13
C ARG A 309 -0.63 -17.44 8.01
N ASP A 310 -0.19 -18.67 8.22
CA ASP A 310 -0.39 -19.74 7.25
C ASP A 310 -1.78 -20.39 7.40
N TYR A 311 -2.31 -20.91 6.28
CA TYR A 311 -3.54 -21.69 6.28
C TYR A 311 -3.31 -23.09 6.83
N PRO A 312 -4.29 -23.68 7.56
CA PRO A 312 -4.21 -25.05 8.00
C PRO A 312 -3.98 -25.98 6.81
N ILE A 313 -2.92 -26.79 6.85
CA ILE A 313 -2.46 -27.62 5.73
C ILE A 313 -3.53 -28.63 5.25
N GLY A 314 -4.40 -29.08 6.14
CA GLY A 314 -5.51 -29.98 5.81
C GLY A 314 -6.60 -29.32 4.94
N TYR A 315 -6.70 -28.00 4.95
CA TYR A 315 -7.67 -27.25 4.15
C TYR A 315 -7.04 -26.63 2.90
N VAL A 316 -5.79 -26.14 3.00
CA VAL A 316 -5.08 -25.55 1.86
C VAL A 316 -3.70 -26.22 1.77
N ARG A 317 -3.62 -27.31 1.02
CA ARG A 317 -2.38 -28.10 0.89
C ARG A 317 -1.28 -27.31 0.19
N TRP A 318 -1.62 -26.54 -0.84
CA TRP A 318 -0.68 -25.86 -1.72
C TRP A 318 -0.89 -24.35 -1.68
N THR A 319 -0.23 -23.71 -0.72
CA THR A 319 -0.11 -22.25 -0.66
C THR A 319 1.04 -21.79 -1.56
N GLU A 320 1.13 -20.48 -1.83
CA GLU A 320 2.22 -19.91 -2.61
C GLU A 320 3.60 -20.29 -2.07
N ARG A 321 3.82 -20.24 -0.75
CA ARG A 321 5.07 -20.68 -0.11
C ARG A 321 5.34 -22.16 -0.34
N ARG A 322 4.34 -23.03 -0.22
CA ARG A 322 4.47 -24.47 -0.44
C ARG A 322 4.68 -24.80 -1.92
N ASN A 323 4.13 -24.02 -2.83
CA ASN A 323 4.42 -24.12 -4.26
C ASN A 323 5.89 -23.73 -4.54
N LEU A 324 6.37 -22.65 -3.91
CA LEU A 324 7.76 -22.21 -4.02
C LEU A 324 8.72 -23.35 -3.56
N ALA A 325 8.51 -23.87 -2.36
CA ALA A 325 9.32 -24.98 -1.84
C ALA A 325 9.28 -26.22 -2.73
N CYS A 326 8.08 -26.58 -3.22
CA CYS A 326 7.90 -27.73 -4.11
C CYS A 326 8.64 -27.55 -5.44
N PHE A 327 8.59 -26.35 -6.03
CA PHE A 327 9.27 -26.10 -7.29
C PHE A 327 10.80 -26.16 -7.13
N LEU A 328 11.34 -25.60 -6.04
CA LEU A 328 12.77 -25.69 -5.71
C LEU A 328 13.22 -27.16 -5.54
N ASP A 329 12.40 -27.99 -4.88
CA ASP A 329 12.66 -29.42 -4.71
C ASP A 329 12.64 -30.17 -6.04
N LEU A 330 11.72 -29.87 -6.96
CA LEU A 330 11.67 -30.44 -8.29
C LEU A 330 12.93 -30.12 -9.13
N MET A 331 13.45 -28.91 -9.01
CA MET A 331 14.73 -28.52 -9.64
C MET A 331 15.92 -29.26 -8.99
N ALA A 332 15.96 -29.32 -7.65
CA ALA A 332 17.04 -30.00 -6.94
C ALA A 332 17.13 -31.50 -7.27
N ARG A 333 15.98 -32.14 -7.56
CA ARG A 333 15.91 -33.55 -7.99
C ARG A 333 16.14 -33.77 -9.49
N GLY A 334 16.33 -32.69 -10.25
CA GLY A 334 16.48 -32.76 -11.71
C GLY A 334 15.21 -33.08 -12.48
N SER A 335 14.02 -32.98 -11.83
CA SER A 335 12.72 -33.18 -12.53
C SER A 335 12.34 -31.98 -13.40
N VAL A 336 12.90 -30.81 -13.10
CA VAL A 336 12.78 -29.58 -13.87
C VAL A 336 14.18 -28.98 -14.07
N ASP A 337 14.53 -28.73 -15.32
CA ASP A 337 15.81 -28.10 -15.70
C ASP A 337 15.55 -26.69 -16.24
N VAL A 338 16.07 -25.68 -15.54
CA VAL A 338 15.93 -24.27 -15.91
C VAL A 338 17.16 -23.69 -16.62
N GLU A 339 18.28 -24.44 -16.63
CA GLU A 339 19.52 -23.98 -17.28
C GLU A 339 19.32 -23.65 -18.76
N PRO A 340 18.65 -24.48 -19.59
CA PRO A 340 18.40 -24.20 -20.99
C PRO A 340 17.48 -22.98 -21.24
N LEU A 341 16.77 -22.50 -20.20
CA LEU A 341 15.88 -21.33 -20.27
C LEU A 341 16.64 -20.03 -20.10
N ILE A 342 17.84 -20.05 -19.49
CA ILE A 342 18.65 -18.87 -19.23
C ILE A 342 19.27 -18.41 -20.56
N SER A 343 18.67 -17.41 -21.17
CA SER A 343 19.15 -16.86 -22.44
C SER A 343 20.27 -15.84 -22.26
N HIS A 344 20.30 -15.15 -21.12
CA HIS A 344 21.29 -14.11 -20.85
C HIS A 344 21.44 -13.88 -19.33
N VAL A 345 22.68 -13.60 -18.92
CA VAL A 345 23.00 -13.16 -17.55
C VAL A 345 23.72 -11.82 -17.68
N ALA A 346 23.16 -10.78 -17.09
CA ALA A 346 23.71 -9.43 -17.08
C ALA A 346 24.14 -9.04 -15.67
N GLY A 347 25.22 -8.27 -15.54
CA GLY A 347 25.58 -7.65 -14.28
C GLY A 347 24.49 -6.66 -13.83
N PHE A 348 24.20 -6.61 -12.53
CA PHE A 348 23.12 -5.73 -12.01
C PHE A 348 23.30 -4.25 -12.39
N GLY A 349 24.55 -3.78 -12.55
CA GLY A 349 24.85 -2.43 -13.04
C GLY A 349 24.34 -2.14 -14.46
N GLU A 350 24.14 -3.17 -15.28
CA GLU A 350 23.69 -3.09 -16.69
C GLU A 350 22.17 -3.19 -16.84
N ALA A 351 21.43 -3.18 -15.72
CA ALA A 351 19.99 -3.47 -15.71
C ALA A 351 19.18 -2.55 -16.65
N VAL A 352 19.44 -1.26 -16.66
CA VAL A 352 18.70 -0.28 -17.50
C VAL A 352 18.92 -0.60 -19.00
N GLU A 353 20.14 -0.90 -19.38
CA GLU A 353 20.52 -1.24 -20.76
C GLU A 353 19.91 -2.59 -21.19
N THR A 354 19.93 -3.58 -20.30
CA THR A 354 19.29 -4.88 -20.53
C THR A 354 17.80 -4.75 -20.82
N TYR A 355 17.08 -3.95 -20.01
CA TYR A 355 15.66 -3.68 -20.25
C TYR A 355 15.43 -2.92 -21.57
N ARG A 356 16.33 -2.00 -21.95
CA ARG A 356 16.26 -1.29 -23.22
C ARG A 356 16.35 -2.27 -24.39
N SER A 357 17.40 -3.10 -24.41
CA SER A 357 17.65 -4.08 -25.46
C SER A 357 16.53 -5.13 -25.59
N LEU A 358 15.94 -5.55 -24.46
CA LEU A 358 14.75 -6.40 -24.46
C LEU A 358 13.54 -5.70 -25.09
N LYS A 359 13.30 -4.43 -24.76
CA LYS A 359 12.17 -3.65 -25.26
C LYS A 359 12.30 -3.34 -26.75
N GLU A 360 13.50 -3.07 -27.23
CA GLU A 360 13.79 -2.77 -28.62
C GLU A 360 13.90 -4.03 -29.50
N GLY A 361 13.85 -5.23 -28.87
CA GLY A 361 13.92 -6.52 -29.55
C GLY A 361 15.33 -6.90 -30.01
N GLU A 362 16.35 -6.16 -29.58
CA GLU A 362 17.75 -6.48 -29.83
C GLU A 362 18.17 -7.75 -29.08
N LEU A 363 17.67 -7.93 -27.84
CA LEU A 363 17.87 -9.13 -27.06
C LEU A 363 16.59 -9.99 -27.09
N LYS A 364 16.64 -11.12 -27.80
CA LYS A 364 15.60 -12.15 -27.78
C LYS A 364 15.93 -13.16 -26.70
N ALA A 365 15.06 -13.25 -25.68
CA ALA A 365 15.33 -14.10 -24.52
C ALA A 365 14.07 -14.77 -24.00
N VAL A 366 14.22 -16.00 -23.49
CA VAL A 366 13.20 -16.71 -22.69
C VAL A 366 13.27 -16.22 -21.26
N ALA A 367 14.45 -16.29 -20.64
CA ALA A 367 14.73 -15.78 -19.31
C ALA A 367 16.04 -14.97 -19.30
N VAL A 368 16.05 -13.88 -18.54
CA VAL A 368 17.25 -13.07 -18.28
C VAL A 368 17.45 -12.97 -16.77
N LEU A 369 18.68 -13.14 -16.33
CA LEU A 369 19.06 -12.99 -14.93
C LEU A 369 19.91 -11.74 -14.75
N PHE A 370 19.69 -11.06 -13.63
CA PHE A 370 20.69 -10.15 -13.08
C PHE A 370 21.54 -10.86 -12.05
N GLU A 371 22.86 -10.73 -12.19
CA GLU A 371 23.84 -11.18 -11.21
C GLU A 371 24.30 -9.99 -10.36
N TYR A 372 24.30 -10.19 -9.04
CA TYR A 372 24.69 -9.16 -8.08
C TYR A 372 26.12 -9.38 -7.59
N PRO A 373 26.86 -8.30 -7.26
CA PRO A 373 28.20 -8.42 -6.68
C PRO A 373 28.18 -9.26 -5.39
N GLY A 374 29.13 -10.17 -5.27
CA GLY A 374 29.29 -10.97 -4.06
C GLY A 374 29.72 -10.12 -2.86
N PRO A 375 29.64 -10.67 -1.61
CA PRO A 375 30.00 -9.92 -0.40
C PRO A 375 31.49 -9.47 -0.36
N ALA A 376 32.35 -10.06 -1.19
CA ALA A 376 33.76 -9.67 -1.32
C ALA A 376 33.98 -8.43 -2.23
N ASP A 377 33.01 -8.09 -3.06
CA ASP A 377 33.08 -6.96 -4.02
C ASP A 377 32.34 -5.72 -3.50
N ALA A 378 31.60 -5.84 -2.39
CA ALA A 378 31.01 -4.70 -1.69
C ALA A 378 32.10 -3.96 -0.94
N ALA A 379 32.41 -2.71 -1.31
CA ALA A 379 33.23 -1.84 -0.49
C ALA A 379 32.71 -1.85 0.93
N GLU A 380 33.60 -2.02 1.93
CA GLU A 380 33.25 -2.09 3.36
C GLU A 380 32.22 -1.00 3.71
N ALA A 381 31.03 -1.45 4.09
CA ALA A 381 30.04 -0.55 4.65
C ALA A 381 30.63 0.01 5.95
N PRO A 382 30.61 1.33 6.19
CA PRO A 382 31.15 1.88 7.41
C PRO A 382 30.37 1.28 8.61
N GLU A 383 31.10 0.60 9.51
CA GLU A 383 30.57 0.19 10.81
C GLU A 383 30.13 1.43 11.58
N VAL A 384 28.84 1.62 11.71
CA VAL A 384 28.29 2.62 12.61
C VAL A 384 28.17 1.94 13.97
N SER A 385 29.15 2.17 14.82
CA SER A 385 29.04 1.85 16.24
C SER A 385 27.91 2.68 16.84
N VAL A 386 26.90 2.03 17.40
CA VAL A 386 25.80 2.68 18.11
C VAL A 386 26.31 3.11 19.49
N PRO A 387 26.48 4.44 19.77
CA PRO A 387 26.79 4.87 21.13
C PRO A 387 25.52 4.73 21.98
N ALA A 388 25.65 4.08 23.12
CA ALA A 388 24.62 4.10 24.17
C ALA A 388 24.41 5.54 24.64
N VAL A 389 23.23 6.10 24.33
CA VAL A 389 22.90 7.48 24.71
C VAL A 389 22.27 7.50 26.08
N THR A 390 23.01 8.02 27.04
CA THR A 390 22.49 8.42 28.37
C THR A 390 21.79 9.77 28.19
N VAL A 391 20.44 9.77 28.25
CA VAL A 391 19.64 10.99 28.10
C VAL A 391 19.81 11.88 29.31
N LYS A 392 20.50 13.00 29.15
CA LYS A 392 20.44 14.13 30.09
C LYS A 392 19.37 15.10 29.58
N HIS A 393 18.38 15.37 30.43
CA HIS A 393 17.34 16.36 30.16
C HIS A 393 17.93 17.69 29.79
N SER A 394 17.61 18.20 28.60
CA SER A 394 17.89 19.58 28.20
C SER A 394 16.57 20.31 28.00
N PRO A 395 16.43 21.55 28.50
CA PRO A 395 15.20 22.33 28.29
C PRO A 395 14.95 22.49 26.79
N VAL A 396 13.66 22.41 26.43
CA VAL A 396 13.21 22.56 25.03
C VAL A 396 13.72 23.90 24.50
N ARG A 397 14.57 23.86 23.49
CA ARG A 397 15.19 25.02 22.89
C ARG A 397 14.25 25.60 21.83
N ALA A 398 14.08 26.92 21.79
CA ALA A 398 13.48 27.58 20.64
C ALA A 398 14.31 27.22 19.39
N ALA A 399 13.64 26.79 18.33
CA ALA A 399 14.33 26.42 17.10
C ALA A 399 14.97 27.65 16.46
N VAL A 400 16.21 27.49 16.02
CA VAL A 400 16.87 28.49 15.19
C VAL A 400 16.18 28.47 13.81
N THR A 401 15.94 29.62 13.22
CA THR A 401 15.38 29.69 11.86
C THR A 401 16.40 29.20 10.83
N PRO A 402 16.07 28.27 9.89
CA PRO A 402 14.77 27.61 9.71
C PRO A 402 14.50 26.48 10.73
N VAL A 403 13.21 26.15 10.96
CA VAL A 403 12.81 24.96 11.72
C VAL A 403 13.10 23.72 10.87
N ARG A 404 13.96 22.85 11.38
CA ARG A 404 14.33 21.60 10.72
C ARG A 404 13.34 20.50 11.08
N VAL A 405 12.60 20.01 10.08
CA VAL A 405 11.54 19.03 10.29
C VAL A 405 11.91 17.68 9.69
N ALA A 406 11.55 16.62 10.41
CA ALA A 406 11.57 15.26 9.88
C ALA A 406 10.16 14.73 9.71
N PHE A 407 9.92 13.94 8.65
CA PHE A 407 8.67 13.24 8.41
C PHE A 407 8.84 11.75 8.63
N VAL A 408 8.00 11.17 9.48
CA VAL A 408 7.85 9.73 9.68
C VAL A 408 6.58 9.31 8.97
N GLY A 409 6.75 8.71 7.78
CA GLY A 409 5.68 8.40 6.86
C GLY A 409 5.52 9.42 5.73
N ALA A 410 5.52 8.93 4.49
CA ALA A 410 5.32 9.72 3.27
C ALA A 410 4.20 9.14 2.41
N GLY A 411 3.11 8.71 3.05
CA GLY A 411 1.92 8.18 2.39
C GLY A 411 1.12 9.22 1.60
N ASN A 412 0.01 8.79 1.01
CA ASN A 412 -0.84 9.66 0.19
C ASN A 412 -1.29 10.94 0.90
N TYR A 413 -1.58 10.87 2.21
CA TYR A 413 -2.02 12.05 2.95
C TYR A 413 -0.87 13.05 3.16
N ALA A 414 0.29 12.56 3.61
CA ALA A 414 1.49 13.40 3.74
C ALA A 414 1.82 14.13 2.43
N THR A 415 1.88 13.38 1.32
CA THR A 415 2.32 13.89 0.02
C THR A 415 1.31 14.77 -0.71
N SER A 416 0.01 14.68 -0.37
CA SER A 416 -1.05 15.45 -1.02
C SER A 416 -1.60 16.59 -0.17
N MET A 417 -1.53 16.49 1.18
CA MET A 417 -2.22 17.42 2.08
C MET A 417 -1.28 18.20 3.01
N LEU A 418 -0.08 17.68 3.32
CA LEU A 418 0.83 18.33 4.28
C LEU A 418 2.09 18.88 3.61
N LEU A 419 2.85 18.03 2.94
CA LEU A 419 4.12 18.39 2.30
C LEU A 419 4.02 19.54 1.28
N PRO A 420 2.95 19.64 0.46
CA PRO A 420 2.79 20.80 -0.44
C PRO A 420 2.71 22.17 0.24
N HIS A 421 2.36 22.20 1.53
CA HIS A 421 2.27 23.43 2.32
C HIS A 421 3.55 23.75 3.11
N LEU A 422 4.50 22.80 3.18
CA LEU A 422 5.75 22.91 3.90
C LEU A 422 6.96 23.02 2.97
N ALA A 423 6.93 22.34 1.83
CA ALA A 423 8.01 22.39 0.83
C ALA A 423 8.17 23.82 0.26
N GLY A 424 9.38 24.35 0.37
CA GLY A 424 9.69 25.72 -0.06
C GLY A 424 9.08 26.84 0.79
N ARG A 425 8.52 26.52 1.98
CA ARG A 425 7.99 27.52 2.90
C ARG A 425 9.12 28.21 3.66
N ASP A 426 9.07 29.53 3.69
CA ASP A 426 10.04 30.33 4.45
C ASP A 426 10.08 29.92 5.93
N GLY A 427 11.29 29.68 6.43
CA GLY A 427 11.52 29.30 7.82
C GLY A 427 11.26 27.82 8.14
N VAL A 428 11.10 26.98 7.12
CA VAL A 428 11.01 25.50 7.24
C VAL A 428 12.09 24.85 6.37
N GLU A 429 12.79 23.88 6.96
CA GLU A 429 13.74 23.03 6.25
C GLU A 429 13.27 21.58 6.34
N LEU A 430 13.02 20.96 5.19
CA LEU A 430 12.71 19.53 5.11
C LEU A 430 14.01 18.71 5.24
N SER A 431 14.39 18.38 6.48
CA SER A 431 15.65 17.71 6.79
C SER A 431 15.62 16.25 6.36
N THR A 432 14.77 15.45 6.98
CA THR A 432 14.81 14.00 6.79
C THR A 432 13.41 13.42 6.59
N VAL A 433 13.28 12.46 5.67
CA VAL A 433 12.08 11.63 5.53
C VAL A 433 12.40 10.18 5.87
N VAL A 434 11.57 9.59 6.74
CA VAL A 434 11.64 8.19 7.17
C VAL A 434 10.42 7.45 6.67
N THR A 435 10.62 6.34 5.99
CA THR A 435 9.52 5.44 5.60
C THR A 435 9.95 3.98 5.76
N THR A 436 8.96 3.09 5.82
CA THR A 436 9.24 1.66 5.96
C THR A 436 9.80 1.01 4.71
N THR A 437 9.75 1.67 3.56
CA THR A 437 10.32 1.18 2.29
C THR A 437 11.30 2.22 1.75
N ALA A 438 12.47 1.76 1.35
CA ALA A 438 13.54 2.62 0.84
C ALA A 438 13.11 3.52 -0.33
N LEU A 439 12.38 2.95 -1.29
CA LEU A 439 11.92 3.67 -2.45
C LEU A 439 10.89 4.76 -2.12
N SER A 440 10.03 4.53 -1.12
CA SER A 440 9.06 5.55 -0.68
C SER A 440 9.77 6.76 -0.08
N ALA A 441 10.84 6.55 0.71
CA ALA A 441 11.67 7.63 1.23
C ALA A 441 12.37 8.39 0.11
N ALA A 442 13.00 7.70 -0.83
CA ALA A 442 13.66 8.31 -1.99
C ALA A 442 12.70 9.11 -2.88
N ASN A 443 11.51 8.58 -3.15
CA ASN A 443 10.47 9.30 -3.90
C ASN A 443 10.04 10.61 -3.20
N ALA A 444 9.85 10.56 -1.89
CA ALA A 444 9.50 11.76 -1.12
C ALA A 444 10.64 12.78 -1.08
N GLN A 445 11.88 12.32 -0.91
CA GLN A 445 13.08 13.16 -0.97
C GLN A 445 13.17 13.88 -2.30
N HIS A 446 13.13 13.16 -3.40
CA HIS A 446 13.22 13.73 -4.74
C HIS A 446 12.10 14.73 -5.03
N LYS A 447 10.87 14.40 -4.62
CA LYS A 447 9.68 15.21 -4.95
C LYS A 447 9.57 16.48 -4.13
N PHE A 448 9.95 16.46 -2.85
CA PHE A 448 9.72 17.56 -1.92
C PHE A 448 11.01 18.24 -1.47
N GLY A 449 12.17 17.74 -1.87
CA GLY A 449 13.47 18.35 -1.56
C GLY A 449 13.94 18.09 -0.12
N PHE A 450 13.64 16.92 0.46
CA PHE A 450 14.29 16.54 1.71
C PHE A 450 15.79 16.37 1.53
N HIS A 451 16.57 16.81 2.49
CA HIS A 451 18.02 16.66 2.43
C HIS A 451 18.43 15.20 2.55
N ARG A 452 17.73 14.42 3.37
CA ARG A 452 18.03 13.01 3.65
C ARG A 452 16.79 12.13 3.55
N ALA A 453 16.95 10.92 3.01
CA ALA A 453 15.98 9.83 3.05
C ALA A 453 16.57 8.66 3.83
N THR A 454 15.77 8.03 4.69
CA THR A 454 16.22 6.89 5.51
C THR A 454 15.05 5.95 5.84
N THR A 455 15.36 4.74 6.30
CA THR A 455 14.42 3.82 6.94
C THR A 455 14.68 3.69 8.44
N ASP A 456 15.72 4.34 8.93
CA ASP A 456 16.17 4.32 10.33
C ASP A 456 15.54 5.48 11.12
N LEU A 457 14.56 5.15 11.96
CA LEU A 457 13.90 6.12 12.83
C LEU A 457 14.79 6.55 14.00
N ASP A 458 15.59 5.64 14.54
CA ASP A 458 16.42 5.94 15.72
C ASP A 458 17.50 6.97 15.38
N ALA A 459 18.09 6.86 14.20
CA ALA A 459 19.02 7.87 13.69
C ALA A 459 18.37 9.27 13.59
N VAL A 460 17.07 9.34 13.25
CA VAL A 460 16.33 10.61 13.15
C VAL A 460 15.99 11.16 14.54
N LEU A 461 15.53 10.33 15.45
CA LEU A 461 15.20 10.75 16.82
C LEU A 461 16.44 11.20 17.59
N GLY A 462 17.59 10.53 17.37
CA GLY A 462 18.87 10.90 17.94
C GLY A 462 19.54 12.14 17.34
N ASP A 463 19.09 12.60 16.17
CA ASP A 463 19.66 13.76 15.50
C ASP A 463 19.26 15.06 16.20
N LYS A 464 20.25 15.75 16.81
CA LYS A 464 20.05 16.98 17.58
C LYS A 464 19.68 18.19 16.71
N ASP A 465 19.91 18.12 15.42
CA ASP A 465 19.61 19.18 14.47
C ASP A 465 18.15 19.17 14.00
N ILE A 466 17.39 18.11 14.31
CA ILE A 466 15.95 18.04 14.01
C ILE A 466 15.16 18.65 15.16
N ASP A 467 14.40 19.70 14.87
CA ASP A 467 13.58 20.44 15.84
C ASP A 467 12.20 19.81 16.04
N ALA A 468 11.59 19.30 14.95
CA ALA A 468 10.23 18.76 14.98
C ALA A 468 10.09 17.48 14.14
N VAL A 469 9.22 16.60 14.60
CA VAL A 469 8.88 15.33 13.92
C VAL A 469 7.39 15.33 13.55
N PHE A 470 7.12 15.04 12.29
CA PHE A 470 5.77 14.83 11.75
C PHE A 470 5.49 13.33 11.67
N VAL A 471 4.55 12.83 12.46
CA VAL A 471 4.11 11.43 12.45
C VAL A 471 2.88 11.31 11.56
N VAL A 472 3.06 10.73 10.36
CA VAL A 472 2.03 10.64 9.31
C VAL A 472 2.00 9.21 8.75
N THR A 473 1.80 8.27 9.64
CA THR A 473 1.83 6.82 9.39
C THR A 473 0.42 6.22 9.41
N ARG A 474 0.28 4.94 9.73
CA ARG A 474 -1.00 4.32 10.05
C ARG A 474 -1.34 4.54 11.52
N HIS A 475 -2.64 4.47 11.84
CA HIS A 475 -3.16 4.78 13.17
C HIS A 475 -2.47 3.99 14.28
N SER A 476 -2.28 2.69 14.09
CA SER A 476 -1.66 1.77 15.06
C SER A 476 -0.23 2.13 15.50
N SER A 477 0.43 3.02 14.81
CA SER A 477 1.80 3.43 15.16
C SER A 477 1.90 4.86 15.70
N HIS A 478 0.80 5.63 15.72
CA HIS A 478 0.84 7.05 16.10
C HIS A 478 1.28 7.26 17.54
N ALA A 479 0.68 6.54 18.48
CA ALA A 479 0.97 6.70 19.91
C ALA A 479 2.45 6.38 20.22
N GLU A 480 2.95 5.24 19.77
CA GLU A 480 4.32 4.80 20.02
C GLU A 480 5.36 5.74 19.38
N LEU A 481 5.14 6.15 18.13
CA LEU A 481 6.04 7.10 17.45
C LEU A 481 6.02 8.47 18.11
N THR A 482 4.85 8.94 18.55
CA THR A 482 4.70 10.19 19.31
C THR A 482 5.45 10.10 20.64
N ARG A 483 5.24 9.03 21.40
CA ARG A 483 5.92 8.76 22.66
C ARG A 483 7.45 8.83 22.50
N ARG A 484 8.01 8.13 21.52
CA ARG A 484 9.45 8.10 21.25
C ARG A 484 9.99 9.47 20.86
N ALA A 485 9.27 10.21 20.02
CA ALA A 485 9.69 11.54 19.59
C ALA A 485 9.64 12.57 20.73
N LEU A 486 8.65 12.52 21.62
CA LEU A 486 8.56 13.36 22.80
C LEU A 486 9.72 13.09 23.78
N LEU A 487 10.02 11.81 24.05
CA LEU A 487 11.15 11.40 24.89
C LEU A 487 12.51 11.83 24.29
N ALA A 488 12.62 11.88 22.97
CA ALA A 488 13.78 12.42 22.27
C ALA A 488 13.86 13.97 22.26
N GLY A 489 12.95 14.66 22.96
CA GLY A 489 12.92 16.11 23.09
C GLY A 489 12.46 16.85 21.83
N LYS A 490 11.79 16.17 20.88
CA LYS A 490 11.30 16.76 19.64
C LYS A 490 9.92 17.39 19.83
N ALA A 491 9.64 18.51 19.16
CA ALA A 491 8.27 18.92 18.97
C ALA A 491 7.58 17.95 18.01
N VAL A 492 6.35 17.55 18.33
CA VAL A 492 5.64 16.50 17.57
C VAL A 492 4.36 17.04 16.95
N PHE A 493 4.23 16.86 15.64
CA PHE A 493 2.97 16.92 14.93
C PHE A 493 2.56 15.48 14.59
N VAL A 494 1.45 15.00 15.13
CA VAL A 494 0.93 13.68 14.80
C VAL A 494 -0.41 13.79 14.10
N GLU A 495 -0.57 13.04 13.00
CA GLU A 495 -1.90 12.91 12.38
C GLU A 495 -2.84 12.18 13.33
N LYS A 496 -4.12 12.50 13.18
CA LYS A 496 -5.18 11.86 13.96
C LYS A 496 -5.37 10.38 13.56
N PRO A 497 -5.80 9.52 14.47
CA PRO A 497 -5.96 9.72 15.90
C PRO A 497 -4.60 9.71 16.64
N LEU A 498 -4.53 10.37 17.77
CA LEU A 498 -3.34 10.32 18.63
C LEU A 498 -3.10 8.92 19.17
N ALA A 499 -4.18 8.26 19.60
CA ALA A 499 -4.19 6.93 20.19
C ALA A 499 -5.44 6.16 19.78
N LEU A 500 -5.39 4.82 19.82
CA LEU A 500 -6.49 3.89 19.55
C LEU A 500 -7.06 3.24 20.82
N SER A 501 -6.37 3.40 21.95
CA SER A 501 -6.81 2.92 23.26
C SER A 501 -6.48 3.92 24.38
N GLU A 502 -7.07 3.71 25.54
CA GLU A 502 -6.80 4.50 26.74
C GLU A 502 -5.38 4.26 27.25
N GLU A 503 -4.86 3.03 27.11
CA GLU A 503 -3.49 2.66 27.47
C GLU A 503 -2.47 3.40 26.59
N GLU A 504 -2.69 3.43 25.27
CA GLU A 504 -1.83 4.18 24.35
C GLU A 504 -1.82 5.68 24.67
N LEU A 505 -2.97 6.25 25.01
CA LEU A 505 -3.06 7.65 25.43
C LEU A 505 -2.30 7.89 26.75
N ALA A 506 -2.43 6.98 27.72
CA ALA A 506 -1.71 7.06 28.99
C ALA A 506 -0.18 6.97 28.78
N ASP A 507 0.29 6.11 27.86
CA ASP A 507 1.71 5.99 27.53
C ASP A 507 2.29 7.29 26.89
N VAL A 508 1.50 7.96 26.05
CA VAL A 508 1.89 9.27 25.52
C VAL A 508 1.98 10.33 26.62
N LEU A 509 1.01 10.38 27.53
CA LEU A 509 1.02 11.32 28.67
C LEU A 509 2.18 11.06 29.62
N LYS A 510 2.46 9.80 29.88
CA LYS A 510 3.63 9.40 30.65
C LYS A 510 4.95 9.89 30.02
N ALA A 511 5.07 9.81 28.71
CA ALA A 511 6.22 10.34 27.99
C ALA A 511 6.33 11.87 28.08
N VAL A 512 5.21 12.59 28.07
CA VAL A 512 5.18 14.05 28.35
C VAL A 512 5.70 14.35 29.75
N GLU A 513 5.22 13.61 30.75
CA GLU A 513 5.67 13.76 32.14
C GLU A 513 7.16 13.45 32.32
N GLU A 514 7.61 12.31 31.81
CA GLU A 514 9.00 11.85 31.90
C GLU A 514 9.98 12.79 31.21
N SER A 515 9.61 13.33 30.04
CA SER A 515 10.49 14.21 29.27
C SER A 515 10.35 15.70 29.64
N GLY A 516 9.27 16.09 30.32
CA GLY A 516 8.88 17.50 30.50
C GLY A 516 8.56 18.23 29.17
N ASN A 517 8.29 17.49 28.10
CA ASN A 517 8.07 17.98 26.75
C ASN A 517 6.58 17.85 26.36
N ASP A 518 5.85 18.95 26.45
CA ASP A 518 4.42 19.06 26.10
C ASP A 518 4.19 19.58 24.66
N ARG A 519 5.24 19.65 23.85
CA ARG A 519 5.20 20.22 22.50
C ARG A 519 4.57 19.27 21.49
N LEU A 520 3.29 18.97 21.71
CA LEU A 520 2.47 18.08 20.91
C LEU A 520 1.36 18.85 20.17
N GLN A 521 1.17 18.55 18.90
CA GLN A 521 0.01 18.94 18.09
C GLN A 521 -0.57 17.71 17.43
N VAL A 522 -1.88 17.53 17.54
CA VAL A 522 -2.63 16.51 16.78
C VAL A 522 -3.31 17.18 15.60
N GLY A 523 -3.33 16.55 14.45
CA GLY A 523 -3.85 17.06 13.17
C GLY A 523 -5.37 17.32 13.17
N PHE A 524 -5.87 18.11 14.13
CA PHE A 524 -7.27 18.55 14.20
C PHE A 524 -7.46 19.87 13.45
N ASN A 525 -7.34 19.80 12.13
CA ASN A 525 -7.25 20.95 11.24
C ASN A 525 -8.50 21.82 11.13
N ARG A 526 -9.73 21.31 11.44
CA ARG A 526 -10.99 22.03 11.18
C ARG A 526 -11.09 23.36 11.92
N ARG A 527 -10.59 23.45 13.15
CA ARG A 527 -10.56 24.71 13.92
C ARG A 527 -9.71 25.81 13.27
N PHE A 528 -8.79 25.42 12.38
CA PHE A 528 -7.92 26.34 11.62
C PHE A 528 -8.51 26.70 10.24
N ALA A 529 -9.66 26.13 9.85
CA ALA A 529 -10.28 26.44 8.57
C ALA A 529 -10.67 27.93 8.47
N PRO A 530 -10.17 28.68 7.47
CA PRO A 530 -10.35 30.14 7.42
C PRO A 530 -11.81 30.58 7.44
N LEU A 531 -12.68 29.83 6.71
CA LEU A 531 -14.11 30.15 6.65
C LEU A 531 -14.81 29.92 7.99
N LEU A 532 -14.42 28.89 8.75
CA LEU A 532 -15.00 28.59 10.06
C LEU A 532 -14.47 29.57 11.13
N GLN A 533 -13.20 29.96 11.03
CA GLN A 533 -12.60 31.00 11.87
C GLN A 533 -13.34 32.33 11.69
N GLU A 534 -13.58 32.76 10.44
CA GLU A 534 -14.34 33.96 10.13
C GLU A 534 -15.78 33.88 10.67
N ALA A 535 -16.44 32.73 10.49
CA ALA A 535 -17.80 32.53 10.97
C ALA A 535 -17.88 32.60 12.51
N ARG A 536 -16.93 31.99 13.22
CA ARG A 536 -16.82 32.05 14.69
C ARG A 536 -16.61 33.49 15.18
N GLN A 537 -15.73 34.24 14.54
CA GLN A 537 -15.49 35.63 14.87
C GLN A 537 -16.77 36.48 14.66
N ARG A 538 -17.54 36.23 13.61
CA ARG A 538 -18.83 36.90 13.34
C ARG A 538 -19.92 36.49 14.31
N PHE A 539 -19.91 35.23 14.77
CA PHE A 539 -20.84 34.75 15.78
C PHE A 539 -20.59 35.46 17.13
N GLY A 540 -19.33 35.70 17.45
CA GLY A 540 -18.88 36.40 18.66
C GLY A 540 -18.99 35.50 19.91
N GLU A 541 -18.76 36.10 21.06
CA GLU A 541 -18.86 35.45 22.35
C GLU A 541 -20.32 35.09 22.68
N ARG A 542 -20.50 34.05 23.44
CA ARG A 542 -21.78 33.59 23.98
C ARG A 542 -21.83 33.74 25.50
N THR A 543 -23.02 33.95 26.03
CA THR A 543 -23.25 34.14 27.47
C THR A 543 -23.98 32.98 28.11
N GLY A 544 -24.66 32.14 27.31
CA GLY A 544 -25.43 30.99 27.77
C GLY A 544 -25.02 29.67 27.15
N PRO A 545 -25.67 28.55 27.55
CA PRO A 545 -25.48 27.25 26.94
C PRO A 545 -25.80 27.27 25.44
N ALA A 546 -25.12 26.45 24.69
CA ALA A 546 -25.30 26.31 23.26
C ALA A 546 -25.73 24.89 22.86
N SER A 547 -26.39 24.78 21.73
CA SER A 547 -26.67 23.52 21.08
C SER A 547 -25.93 23.46 19.74
N LEU A 548 -25.13 22.45 19.54
CA LEU A 548 -24.38 22.21 18.30
C LEU A 548 -24.84 20.90 17.66
N ARG A 549 -25.10 20.94 16.37
CA ARG A 549 -25.39 19.76 15.55
C ARG A 549 -24.36 19.63 14.45
N TYR A 550 -23.73 18.47 14.34
CA TYR A 550 -22.75 18.17 13.30
C TYR A 550 -23.17 16.91 12.55
N LEU A 551 -23.47 17.04 11.27
CA LEU A 551 -23.75 15.89 10.40
C LEU A 551 -22.53 15.64 9.51
N VAL A 552 -22.06 14.41 9.52
CA VAL A 552 -20.94 13.92 8.72
C VAL A 552 -21.43 12.82 7.78
N ASN A 553 -21.51 13.13 6.50
CA ASN A 553 -21.79 12.17 5.44
C ASN A 553 -20.47 11.56 4.97
N ALA A 554 -20.00 10.53 5.67
CA ALA A 554 -18.68 9.94 5.44
C ALA A 554 -18.60 9.11 4.15
N GLY A 555 -19.75 8.57 3.68
CA GLY A 555 -19.83 7.66 2.53
C GLY A 555 -19.23 6.28 2.83
N ARG A 556 -19.47 5.30 1.97
CA ARG A 556 -18.91 3.95 2.12
C ARG A 556 -17.43 3.91 1.75
N LEU A 557 -16.67 3.05 2.43
CA LEU A 557 -15.28 2.74 2.07
C LEU A 557 -15.24 1.63 1.02
N ASP A 558 -14.16 1.62 0.24
CA ASP A 558 -13.83 0.49 -0.64
C ASP A 558 -13.49 -0.74 0.24
N HIS A 559 -13.94 -1.94 -0.13
CA HIS A 559 -13.69 -3.18 0.60
C HIS A 559 -12.19 -3.49 0.80
N GLY A 560 -11.32 -2.98 -0.06
CA GLY A 560 -9.86 -3.08 0.09
C GLY A 560 -9.22 -2.00 0.97
N SER A 561 -10.00 -1.16 1.63
CA SER A 561 -9.47 -0.08 2.46
C SER A 561 -8.86 -0.61 3.75
N TRP A 562 -7.64 -0.16 4.07
CA TRP A 562 -6.98 -0.49 5.33
C TRP A 562 -7.75 0.03 6.57
N TYR A 563 -8.59 1.06 6.42
CA TYR A 563 -9.51 1.55 7.44
C TYR A 563 -10.51 0.49 7.94
N LEU A 564 -10.73 -0.58 7.17
CA LEU A 564 -11.65 -1.67 7.57
C LEU A 564 -10.97 -2.71 8.47
N ARG A 565 -9.68 -2.60 8.73
CA ARG A 565 -8.92 -3.47 9.65
C ARG A 565 -9.14 -3.04 11.11
N GLN A 566 -10.36 -3.19 11.61
CA GLN A 566 -10.75 -2.70 12.94
C GLN A 566 -9.89 -3.25 14.08
N GLY A 567 -9.39 -4.48 13.96
CA GLY A 567 -8.55 -5.13 14.97
C GLY A 567 -7.18 -4.45 15.17
N THR A 568 -6.64 -3.79 14.14
CA THR A 568 -5.32 -3.15 14.20
C THR A 568 -5.37 -1.63 14.07
N GLU A 569 -6.31 -1.09 13.31
CA GLU A 569 -6.36 0.34 12.97
C GLU A 569 -7.52 1.09 13.65
N GLY A 570 -8.28 0.40 14.51
CA GLY A 570 -9.44 0.93 15.19
C GLY A 570 -10.69 1.05 14.30
N SER A 571 -11.82 1.45 14.90
CA SER A 571 -13.03 1.74 14.12
C SER A 571 -12.83 2.99 13.25
N ARG A 572 -13.62 3.11 12.19
CA ARG A 572 -13.57 4.29 11.33
C ARG A 572 -13.83 5.59 12.10
N PHE A 573 -14.75 5.56 13.06
CA PHE A 573 -15.02 6.72 13.92
C PHE A 573 -13.81 7.04 14.83
N ALA A 574 -13.11 6.05 15.37
CA ALA A 574 -11.88 6.28 16.13
C ALA A 574 -10.84 7.03 15.29
N GLY A 575 -10.73 6.70 14.01
CA GLY A 575 -9.83 7.39 13.07
C GLY A 575 -10.27 8.79 12.62
N GLU A 576 -11.57 9.10 12.60
CA GLU A 576 -12.11 10.37 12.08
C GLU A 576 -12.83 11.23 13.13
N GLY A 577 -13.39 10.63 14.18
CA GLY A 577 -14.27 11.27 15.16
C GLY A 577 -13.63 12.44 15.91
N GLY A 578 -12.35 12.33 16.21
CA GLY A 578 -11.59 13.37 16.88
C GLY A 578 -11.68 14.74 16.19
N HIS A 579 -11.76 14.78 14.88
CA HIS A 579 -11.98 16.03 14.15
C HIS A 579 -13.28 16.74 14.52
N PHE A 580 -14.35 15.99 14.74
CA PHE A 580 -15.69 16.54 14.99
C PHE A 580 -15.85 16.91 16.44
N VAL A 581 -15.29 16.09 17.34
CA VAL A 581 -15.22 16.38 18.79
C VAL A 581 -14.41 17.65 19.02
N ASP A 582 -13.21 17.74 18.43
CA ASP A 582 -12.33 18.91 18.51
C ASP A 582 -13.01 20.20 18.02
N THR A 583 -13.66 20.12 16.85
CA THR A 583 -14.37 21.27 16.28
C THR A 583 -15.51 21.73 17.19
N ALA A 584 -16.26 20.80 17.77
CA ALA A 584 -17.36 21.10 18.69
C ALA A 584 -16.81 21.74 19.97
N SER A 585 -15.79 21.17 20.59
CA SER A 585 -15.14 21.71 21.80
C SER A 585 -14.57 23.11 21.58
N TRP A 586 -13.89 23.32 20.45
CA TRP A 586 -13.34 24.62 20.10
C TRP A 586 -14.44 25.69 19.88
N LEU A 587 -15.55 25.34 19.22
CA LEU A 587 -16.66 26.27 19.01
C LEU A 587 -17.39 26.58 20.32
N LEU A 588 -17.52 25.59 21.21
CA LEU A 588 -18.18 25.75 22.51
C LEU A 588 -17.25 26.33 23.58
N GLY A 589 -15.93 26.36 23.34
CA GLY A 589 -14.95 26.93 24.25
C GLY A 589 -14.74 26.12 25.53
N ALA A 590 -15.05 24.82 25.51
CA ALA A 590 -14.93 23.91 26.64
C ALA A 590 -14.70 22.48 26.15
N ASP A 591 -14.17 21.61 27.03
CA ASP A 591 -14.02 20.19 26.73
C ASP A 591 -15.25 19.39 27.24
N PRO A 592 -15.65 18.29 26.58
CA PRO A 592 -16.82 17.51 26.99
C PRO A 592 -16.55 16.77 28.30
N VAL A 593 -17.60 16.67 29.13
CA VAL A 593 -17.59 15.93 30.42
C VAL A 593 -18.39 14.65 30.36
N PHE A 594 -19.08 14.38 29.25
CA PHE A 594 -20.00 13.26 29.12
C PHE A 594 -20.14 12.90 27.63
N VAL A 595 -20.14 11.59 27.33
CA VAL A 595 -20.35 11.01 26.00
C VAL A 595 -21.45 9.97 26.08
N TYR A 596 -22.41 10.02 25.17
CA TYR A 596 -23.33 8.94 24.89
C TYR A 596 -23.38 8.64 23.42
N ALA A 597 -23.28 7.36 23.04
CA ALA A 597 -23.29 6.96 21.66
C ALA A 597 -24.26 5.81 21.42
N THR A 598 -24.88 5.81 20.25
CA THR A 598 -25.67 4.71 19.73
C THR A 598 -25.34 4.47 18.27
N ALA A 599 -25.40 3.21 17.84
CA ALA A 599 -25.10 2.79 16.47
C ALA A 599 -26.35 2.23 15.80
N SER A 600 -26.43 2.37 14.47
CA SER A 600 -27.33 1.57 13.64
C SER A 600 -26.83 0.13 13.53
N SER A 601 -27.63 -0.75 12.94
CA SER A 601 -27.21 -2.13 12.67
C SER A 601 -25.93 -2.15 11.83
N GLY A 602 -24.85 -2.72 12.35
CA GLY A 602 -23.53 -2.82 11.69
C GLY A 602 -22.48 -1.82 12.18
N GLU A 603 -22.75 -1.04 13.23
CA GLU A 603 -21.80 -0.13 13.93
C GLU A 603 -21.11 0.94 13.04
N GLU A 604 -21.55 1.13 11.80
CA GLU A 604 -20.94 2.10 10.88
C GLU A 604 -21.59 3.49 10.94
N ASP A 605 -22.91 3.57 11.23
CA ASP A 605 -23.65 4.82 11.34
C ASP A 605 -23.89 5.12 12.82
N LEU A 606 -23.33 6.22 13.31
CA LEU A 606 -23.30 6.57 14.73
C LEU A 606 -24.05 7.88 15.01
N GLN A 607 -24.70 7.92 16.20
CA GLN A 607 -25.18 9.14 16.83
C GLN A 607 -24.42 9.34 18.14
N VAL A 608 -23.68 10.42 18.26
CA VAL A 608 -22.87 10.73 19.44
C VAL A 608 -23.39 12.02 20.06
N LEU A 609 -23.73 11.98 21.35
CA LEU A 609 -24.10 13.14 22.16
C LEU A 609 -22.96 13.47 23.12
N LEU A 610 -22.52 14.70 23.09
CA LEU A 610 -21.54 15.28 24.02
C LEU A 610 -22.24 16.31 24.90
N ARG A 611 -21.90 16.34 26.20
CA ARG A 611 -22.32 17.40 27.12
C ARG A 611 -21.11 18.09 27.71
N TYR A 612 -21.21 19.39 27.88
CA TYR A 612 -20.17 20.29 28.34
C TYR A 612 -20.49 20.85 29.74
N PRO A 613 -19.49 21.37 30.49
CA PRO A 613 -19.66 21.80 31.87
C PRO A 613 -20.70 22.92 32.06
N ASP A 614 -20.85 23.79 31.06
CA ASP A 614 -21.81 24.90 31.07
C ASP A 614 -23.24 24.50 30.68
N GLY A 615 -23.51 23.21 30.50
CA GLY A 615 -24.80 22.69 30.04
C GLY A 615 -24.97 22.70 28.52
N SER A 616 -23.97 23.16 27.74
CA SER A 616 -23.99 23.04 26.29
C SER A 616 -23.99 21.58 25.85
N THR A 617 -24.55 21.35 24.65
CA THR A 617 -24.60 20.01 24.06
C THR A 617 -24.12 20.03 22.62
N ALA A 618 -23.47 18.95 22.18
CA ALA A 618 -23.17 18.71 20.77
C ALA A 618 -23.66 17.33 20.36
N THR A 619 -24.31 17.23 19.21
CA THR A 619 -24.67 15.96 18.58
C THR A 619 -23.88 15.78 17.29
N ILE A 620 -23.22 14.63 17.14
CA ILE A 620 -22.48 14.25 15.94
C ILE A 620 -23.21 13.06 15.31
N SER A 621 -23.80 13.29 14.14
CA SER A 621 -24.39 12.24 13.30
C SER A 621 -23.36 11.82 12.27
N TYR A 622 -22.71 10.67 12.46
CA TYR A 622 -21.73 10.11 11.54
C TYR A 622 -22.39 9.03 10.69
N VAL A 623 -22.52 9.25 9.37
CA VAL A 623 -23.33 8.40 8.47
C VAL A 623 -22.49 7.95 7.29
N THR A 624 -22.51 6.66 6.99
CA THR A 624 -21.79 6.05 5.85
C THR A 624 -22.69 5.80 4.65
N THR A 625 -24.01 5.79 4.87
CA THR A 625 -25.04 5.41 3.88
C THR A 625 -25.63 6.59 3.11
N GLY A 626 -25.15 7.82 3.35
CA GLY A 626 -25.67 9.02 2.71
C GLY A 626 -25.30 9.16 1.24
N ALA A 627 -26.06 9.96 0.51
CA ALA A 627 -25.83 10.20 -0.92
C ALA A 627 -24.49 10.92 -1.16
N PRO A 628 -23.67 10.50 -2.16
CA PRO A 628 -22.38 11.12 -2.46
C PRO A 628 -22.44 12.60 -2.85
N GLY A 629 -23.55 13.05 -3.40
CA GLY A 629 -23.79 14.45 -3.80
C GLY A 629 -24.18 15.36 -2.63
N PHE A 630 -24.47 14.82 -1.45
CA PHE A 630 -24.78 15.62 -0.27
C PHE A 630 -23.46 16.14 0.37
N PRO A 631 -23.45 17.36 0.97
CA PRO A 631 -22.28 17.90 1.64
C PRO A 631 -21.67 16.90 2.64
N LYS A 632 -20.33 16.75 2.62
CA LYS A 632 -19.67 15.80 3.53
C LYS A 632 -19.82 16.22 4.97
N GLU A 633 -19.75 17.51 5.27
CA GLU A 633 -19.77 18.04 6.64
C GLU A 633 -20.73 19.23 6.71
N THR A 634 -21.75 19.15 7.58
CA THR A 634 -22.63 20.30 7.88
C THR A 634 -22.73 20.50 9.39
N LEU A 635 -22.70 21.77 9.82
CA LEU A 635 -22.72 22.13 11.23
C LEU A 635 -23.65 23.30 11.48
N ASP A 636 -24.46 23.19 12.55
CA ASP A 636 -25.28 24.28 13.10
C ASP A 636 -24.91 24.50 14.56
N LEU A 637 -24.54 25.73 14.94
CA LEU A 637 -24.36 26.17 16.34
C LEU A 637 -25.41 27.22 16.69
N VAL A 638 -26.18 26.97 17.75
CA VAL A 638 -27.28 27.82 18.20
C VAL A 638 -27.00 28.28 19.64
N ALA A 639 -26.91 29.57 19.86
CA ALA A 639 -26.83 30.19 21.20
C ALA A 639 -27.22 31.66 21.14
N ASP A 640 -27.73 32.22 22.25
CA ASP A 640 -28.00 33.64 22.47
C ASP A 640 -28.79 34.31 21.32
N GLY A 641 -29.79 33.60 20.76
CA GLY A 641 -30.57 34.08 19.62
C GLY A 641 -29.81 34.16 18.31
N LYS A 642 -28.61 33.57 18.21
CA LYS A 642 -27.78 33.51 17.00
C LYS A 642 -27.72 32.08 16.48
N VAL A 643 -27.50 31.92 15.19
CA VAL A 643 -27.23 30.62 14.55
C VAL A 643 -26.04 30.77 13.61
N LEU A 644 -24.99 29.98 13.82
CA LEU A 644 -23.93 29.78 12.86
C LEU A 644 -24.20 28.48 12.12
N ARG A 645 -24.18 28.54 10.78
CA ARG A 645 -24.27 27.38 9.90
C ARG A 645 -23.06 27.27 8.99
N LEU A 646 -22.48 26.08 8.91
CA LEU A 646 -21.41 25.73 7.99
C LEU A 646 -21.87 24.61 7.08
N ASP A 647 -21.67 24.78 5.76
CA ASP A 647 -21.88 23.76 4.74
C ASP A 647 -20.55 23.44 4.06
N ASP A 648 -20.00 22.25 4.38
CA ASP A 648 -18.81 21.60 3.75
C ASP A 648 -17.58 22.51 3.54
N PHE A 649 -17.36 23.49 4.43
CA PHE A 649 -16.28 24.50 4.32
C PHE A 649 -16.31 25.31 3.02
N VAL A 650 -17.44 25.30 2.32
CA VAL A 650 -17.70 26.08 1.11
C VAL A 650 -18.55 27.28 1.42
N ARG A 651 -19.49 27.16 2.35
CA ARG A 651 -20.39 28.23 2.73
C ARG A 651 -20.56 28.28 4.24
N ALA A 652 -20.48 29.48 4.79
CA ALA A 652 -20.86 29.75 6.19
C ALA A 652 -21.86 30.89 6.28
N SER A 653 -22.75 30.86 7.27
CA SER A 653 -23.75 31.90 7.52
C SER A 653 -23.90 32.09 9.01
N VAL A 654 -24.02 33.34 9.44
CA VAL A 654 -24.38 33.69 10.83
C VAL A 654 -25.67 34.50 10.80
N TYR A 655 -26.68 34.02 11.50
CA TYR A 655 -27.98 34.67 11.64
C TYR A 655 -28.03 35.34 13.02
N PHE A 656 -28.52 36.58 13.06
CA PHE A 656 -28.67 37.36 14.28
C PHE A 656 -30.14 37.57 14.59
N GLY A 657 -30.56 37.28 15.80
CA GLY A 657 -31.90 37.60 16.29
C GLY A 657 -32.08 39.12 16.42
N THR A 658 -33.17 39.66 15.91
CA THR A 658 -33.61 41.03 16.21
C THR A 658 -35.06 41.05 16.60
N SER A 659 -35.35 41.76 17.67
CA SER A 659 -36.70 42.11 18.06
C SER A 659 -37.24 43.15 17.16
N THR A 660 -37.80 43.22 16.09
CA THR A 660 -38.65 44.23 15.40
C THR A 660 -38.16 44.86 14.09
N ALA A 661 -36.90 44.82 13.69
CA ALA A 661 -36.46 45.52 12.45
C ALA A 661 -35.43 44.72 11.66
N GLY A 662 -35.88 43.82 10.82
CA GLY A 662 -35.05 43.22 9.77
C GLY A 662 -34.09 42.10 10.21
N ARG A 663 -34.11 40.95 9.51
CA ARG A 663 -33.19 39.82 9.71
C ARG A 663 -31.78 40.20 9.31
N LYS A 664 -30.88 40.44 10.27
CA LYS A 664 -29.44 40.57 9.98
C LYS A 664 -28.84 39.20 9.74
N ARG A 665 -28.13 39.06 8.64
CA ARG A 665 -27.46 37.83 8.26
C ARG A 665 -26.12 38.16 7.63
N TRP A 666 -25.05 37.46 8.08
CA TRP A 666 -23.78 37.44 7.39
C TRP A 666 -23.67 36.12 6.62
N VAL A 667 -23.10 36.16 5.42
CA VAL A 667 -22.85 34.96 4.59
C VAL A 667 -21.51 35.12 3.91
N SER A 668 -20.69 34.08 3.98
CA SER A 668 -19.49 33.95 3.17
C SER A 668 -19.52 32.63 2.42
N SER A 669 -19.10 32.66 1.17
CA SER A 669 -19.07 31.47 0.32
C SER A 669 -17.74 31.39 -0.41
N ARG A 670 -17.26 30.17 -0.61
CA ARG A 670 -16.09 29.86 -1.41
C ARG A 670 -16.52 28.99 -2.59
N LEU A 671 -15.75 29.02 -3.67
CA LEU A 671 -15.97 28.04 -4.74
C LEU A 671 -15.64 26.64 -4.19
N PRO A 672 -16.35 25.57 -4.61
CA PRO A 672 -16.06 24.19 -4.15
C PRO A 672 -14.61 23.79 -4.36
N LYS A 673 -13.94 24.28 -5.42
CA LYS A 673 -12.51 24.08 -5.71
C LYS A 673 -11.57 24.80 -4.72
N ALA A 674 -12.07 25.79 -3.98
CA ALA A 674 -11.32 26.55 -2.97
C ALA A 674 -11.70 26.13 -1.54
N ARG A 675 -12.23 24.91 -1.37
CA ARG A 675 -12.50 24.32 -0.06
C ARG A 675 -11.19 24.22 0.72
N ASP A 676 -11.13 24.86 1.86
CA ASP A 676 -10.00 24.86 2.77
C ASP A 676 -10.47 24.40 4.15
N LYS A 677 -9.95 23.25 4.60
CA LYS A 677 -10.24 22.67 5.91
C LYS A 677 -9.20 23.01 6.97
N GLY A 678 -8.24 23.89 6.66
CA GLY A 678 -7.34 24.49 7.64
C GLY A 678 -5.97 23.83 7.76
N GLN A 679 -5.60 22.86 6.90
CA GLN A 679 -4.31 22.18 6.99
C GLN A 679 -3.13 23.16 6.91
N GLU A 680 -3.14 24.06 5.94
CA GLU A 680 -2.07 25.05 5.79
C GLU A 680 -1.94 25.96 7.03
N ALA A 681 -3.06 26.46 7.54
CA ALA A 681 -3.08 27.34 8.70
C ALA A 681 -2.63 26.62 9.98
N GLU A 682 -3.02 25.37 10.17
CA GLU A 682 -2.57 24.50 11.27
C GLU A 682 -1.06 24.30 11.24
N LEU A 683 -0.51 23.87 10.11
CA LEU A 683 0.92 23.67 9.92
C LEU A 683 1.71 24.96 10.17
N ALA A 684 1.20 26.10 9.66
CA ALA A 684 1.80 27.40 9.90
C ALA A 684 1.82 27.77 11.39
N ALA A 685 0.74 27.46 12.13
CA ALA A 685 0.65 27.73 13.56
C ALA A 685 1.62 26.84 14.35
N PHE A 686 1.71 25.55 14.03
CA PHE A 686 2.66 24.62 14.62
C PHE A 686 4.11 25.08 14.41
N VAL A 687 4.51 25.36 13.16
CA VAL A 687 5.86 25.82 12.85
C VAL A 687 6.19 27.13 13.58
N ARG A 688 5.24 28.07 13.67
CA ARG A 688 5.46 29.31 14.46
C ARG A 688 5.70 29.04 15.93
N ALA A 689 4.92 28.13 16.55
CA ALA A 689 5.08 27.74 17.94
C ALA A 689 6.44 27.10 18.20
N VAL A 690 6.86 26.18 17.31
CA VAL A 690 8.19 25.55 17.41
C VAL A 690 9.30 26.57 17.29
N ARG A 691 9.23 27.47 16.29
CA ARG A 691 10.24 28.50 16.05
C ARG A 691 10.39 29.50 17.20
N SER A 692 9.26 29.93 17.76
CA SER A 692 9.27 30.93 18.82
C SER A 692 9.55 30.37 20.21
N GLY A 693 9.47 29.02 20.39
CA GLY A 693 9.43 28.41 21.72
C GLY A 693 8.17 28.73 22.52
N GLY A 694 7.16 29.37 21.88
CA GLY A 694 5.89 29.73 22.50
C GLY A 694 4.95 28.53 22.71
N PRO A 695 3.73 28.77 23.27
CA PRO A 695 2.76 27.71 23.51
C PRO A 695 2.32 27.05 22.20
N MET A 696 1.96 25.78 22.30
CA MET A 696 1.41 25.04 21.15
C MET A 696 0.05 25.60 20.73
N PRO A 697 -0.32 25.47 19.42
CA PRO A 697 -1.57 26.06 18.89
C PRO A 697 -2.84 25.55 19.55
N VAL A 698 -2.80 24.31 20.03
CA VAL A 698 -3.87 23.69 20.82
C VAL A 698 -3.28 23.24 22.15
N PRO A 699 -3.89 23.60 23.31
CA PRO A 699 -3.43 23.14 24.60
C PRO A 699 -3.46 21.61 24.70
N LEU A 700 -2.45 21.02 25.36
CA LEU A 700 -2.34 19.58 25.52
C LEU A 700 -3.62 18.97 26.14
N GLU A 701 -4.17 19.64 27.15
CA GLU A 701 -5.40 19.20 27.85
C GLU A 701 -6.58 19.07 26.88
N SER A 702 -6.71 19.98 25.91
CA SER A 702 -7.76 19.90 24.88
C SER A 702 -7.54 18.76 23.90
N LEU A 703 -6.28 18.50 23.50
CA LEU A 703 -5.93 17.34 22.66
C LEU A 703 -6.26 16.03 23.36
N VAL A 704 -5.93 15.92 24.63
CA VAL A 704 -6.22 14.75 25.49
C VAL A 704 -7.71 14.57 25.68
N ALA A 705 -8.46 15.62 26.02
CA ALA A 705 -9.91 15.56 26.21
C ALA A 705 -10.64 15.14 24.92
N THR A 706 -10.19 15.67 23.76
CA THR A 706 -10.73 15.27 22.45
C THR A 706 -10.46 13.79 22.15
N THR A 707 -9.26 13.32 22.43
CA THR A 707 -8.88 11.92 22.20
C THR A 707 -9.65 11.00 23.13
N ALA A 708 -9.71 11.31 24.44
CA ALA A 708 -10.47 10.53 25.43
C ALA A 708 -11.96 10.48 25.10
N ALA A 709 -12.58 11.60 24.71
CA ALA A 709 -13.97 11.63 24.30
C ALA A 709 -14.23 10.77 23.04
N THR A 710 -13.28 10.75 22.11
CA THR A 710 -13.37 9.91 20.89
C THR A 710 -13.30 8.43 21.24
N LEU A 711 -12.40 8.04 22.14
CA LEU A 711 -12.26 6.65 22.64
C LEU A 711 -13.48 6.22 23.44
N ALA A 712 -14.04 7.11 24.27
CA ALA A 712 -15.23 6.86 25.09
C ALA A 712 -16.47 6.51 24.27
N VAL A 713 -16.55 6.88 22.99
CA VAL A 713 -17.62 6.46 22.09
C VAL A 713 -17.66 4.93 21.97
N ARG A 714 -16.52 4.28 21.81
CA ARG A 714 -16.43 2.80 21.73
C ARG A 714 -16.86 2.16 23.05
N THR A 715 -16.37 2.69 24.17
CA THR A 715 -16.72 2.22 25.51
C THR A 715 -18.23 2.35 25.77
N GLY A 716 -18.83 3.49 25.40
CA GLY A 716 -20.26 3.72 25.51
C GLY A 716 -21.13 2.81 24.65
N LEU A 717 -20.67 2.54 23.40
CA LEU A 717 -21.36 1.60 22.51
C LEU A 717 -21.33 0.18 23.06
N ALA A 718 -20.18 -0.29 23.55
CA ALA A 718 -20.04 -1.63 24.13
C ALA A 718 -20.87 -1.81 25.41
N ALA A 719 -20.95 -0.76 26.24
CA ALA A 719 -21.71 -0.78 27.47
C ALA A 719 -23.23 -0.50 27.28
N GLY A 720 -23.63 0.04 26.13
CA GLY A 720 -25.01 0.56 25.92
C GLY A 720 -25.39 1.69 26.88
N ALA A 721 -24.39 2.38 27.43
CA ALA A 721 -24.56 3.35 28.53
C ALA A 721 -23.71 4.61 28.28
N PRO A 722 -24.10 5.73 28.91
CA PRO A 722 -23.28 6.95 28.83
C PRO A 722 -21.99 6.80 29.62
N VAL A 723 -20.94 7.49 29.11
CA VAL A 723 -19.62 7.55 29.75
C VAL A 723 -19.35 8.95 30.28
N THR A 724 -19.05 9.04 31.58
CA THR A 724 -18.59 10.30 32.19
C THR A 724 -17.08 10.44 32.00
N LEU A 725 -16.65 11.59 31.49
CA LEU A 725 -15.25 11.95 31.33
C LEU A 725 -14.78 12.66 32.62
N ALA A 726 -14.16 11.92 33.51
CA ALA A 726 -13.61 12.51 34.74
C ALA A 726 -12.34 13.33 34.35
N ARG A 727 -12.27 14.60 34.74
CA ARG A 727 -11.00 15.33 34.77
C ARG A 727 -10.14 14.65 35.84
N GLN A 728 -9.00 14.10 35.45
CA GLN A 728 -7.95 13.81 36.43
C GLN A 728 -7.49 15.14 37.04
N PRO A 729 -7.31 15.19 38.37
CA PRO A 729 -6.96 16.42 39.07
C PRO A 729 -5.62 17.00 38.65
#